data_3216b336f668de6a34afce1bc1aa4140
#
_entry.id   3216b336f668de6a34afce1bc1aa4140
#
_cell.length_a   1.000
_cell.length_b   1.000
_cell.length_c   1.000
_cell.angle_alpha   90.00
_cell.angle_beta   90.00
_cell.angle_gamma   90.00
#
_symmetry.space_group_name_H-M   'P 1'
#
loop_
_entity.id
_entity.type
_entity.pdbx_description
1 polymer ?
#
loop_
_entity_poly.entity_id
_entity_poly.type
_entity_poly.pdbx_seq_one_letter_code
_entity_poly.pdbx_strand_id
1 'polypeptide(L)'
;MKRIIHICLWLLTGIFAEVSLSAQNPFIYHKGKTYKDVAAYRMEEIIDLNTHTPSTPILCEQQVPEHQSTLSYKVALPLYVRGIFFSRDSRPGDYQWPNNTNRLLPWMFNRLEDLTRSDYAGIPSNALPSASGDALLLELADGEYLFAKAIAGSNSLSWFQVNQDGTLTLYVSTLGEDALTGRLPLLIFRKSSSVYHVFSDAYDSLIAKKAVSALRKRADKEYFNAFDYLGWCTWEHYHYDIDETKILNDIDAIEASGIPVRYVLIDDGHIANKNRQLTSLVPDKKRFPNGWSRIMKRKQADKIRWIGLWYSLSGYWMGISAENDFPPEIRQVLHSYNGSLLPGTSTEKIETWYEYYVRTMKEYGFDFLKIDNQSFTLPLYMGGTQVIRQAKDCNLALEHQTHRMQMGLMNCMAQNVLNIDHTLYSSVTRASIDYKKYDENMAKSHLFQSYTNTLILGQTVWPDHDMFHSCDTVCGSLMARSKAISGGPVYLSDSPSEFIADNIRPLIDETGKIFRPAAPAIPTPESILTNPLQSGKAYRVFAPTGDEALSVICYNLNTSPAYREVESFVKQEDYLLRESTGKSADSSSDNILAFNWEKQSAEVLNASERKIKLSGFTDSLFHLCPIRKGWAVIGIQEKYLSPATVQILKRTTDKLILDVHCTGTLRIWADSHGKQELRSIPIKKAGRIEIKK
;
A
#
# COMPACT_ATOMS: atom_id res chain seq x y z
N MET A 1 -20.34 -10.35 -50.33
CA MET A 1 -20.22 -10.91 -48.99
C MET A 1 -18.90 -10.61 -48.25
N LYS A 2 -17.74 -10.46 -48.92
CA LYS A 2 -16.44 -10.13 -48.24
C LYS A 2 -16.26 -8.67 -47.80
N ARG A 3 -17.04 -7.71 -48.27
CA ARG A 3 -16.95 -6.27 -47.85
C ARG A 3 -17.82 -5.90 -46.63
N ILE A 4 -18.82 -6.69 -46.30
CA ILE A 4 -19.70 -6.43 -45.17
C ILE A 4 -19.10 -6.94 -43.84
N ILE A 5 -18.26 -7.98 -43.88
CA ILE A 5 -17.60 -8.53 -42.70
C ILE A 5 -16.48 -7.59 -42.18
N HIS A 6 -15.82 -6.82 -43.07
CA HIS A 6 -14.77 -5.87 -42.65
C HIS A 6 -15.32 -4.62 -41.96
N ILE A 7 -16.52 -4.18 -42.29
CA ILE A 7 -17.14 -2.99 -41.66
C ILE A 7 -17.68 -3.34 -40.27
N CYS A 8 -18.21 -4.54 -40.06
CA CYS A 8 -18.64 -4.99 -38.74
C CYS A 8 -17.48 -5.24 -37.77
N LEU A 9 -16.29 -5.66 -38.26
CA LEU A 9 -15.11 -5.83 -37.40
C LEU A 9 -14.53 -4.49 -36.94
N TRP A 10 -14.56 -3.45 -37.77
CA TRP A 10 -14.10 -2.11 -37.43
C TRP A 10 -15.04 -1.40 -36.43
N LEU A 11 -16.35 -1.64 -36.53
CA LEU A 11 -17.33 -1.10 -35.58
C LEU A 11 -17.24 -1.79 -34.22
N LEU A 12 -16.97 -3.10 -34.16
CA LEU A 12 -16.75 -3.81 -32.91
C LEU A 12 -15.45 -3.47 -32.21
N THR A 13 -14.35 -3.26 -32.96
CA THR A 13 -13.06 -2.82 -32.37
C THR A 13 -13.10 -1.37 -31.93
N GLY A 14 -13.84 -0.49 -32.63
CA GLY A 14 -14.02 0.91 -32.22
C GLY A 14 -14.86 1.05 -30.93
N ILE A 15 -15.91 0.26 -30.80
CA ILE A 15 -16.77 0.29 -29.60
C ILE A 15 -16.05 -0.29 -28.35
N PHE A 16 -15.25 -1.35 -28.52
CA PHE A 16 -14.47 -1.89 -27.40
C PHE A 16 -13.29 -0.98 -27.01
N ALA A 17 -12.68 -0.28 -27.96
CA ALA A 17 -11.63 0.71 -27.65
C ALA A 17 -12.18 1.95 -26.91
N GLU A 18 -13.37 2.44 -27.28
CA GLU A 18 -14.01 3.55 -26.58
C GLU A 18 -14.54 3.18 -25.19
N VAL A 19 -15.07 1.97 -25.01
CA VAL A 19 -15.53 1.51 -23.69
C VAL A 19 -14.36 1.25 -22.73
N SER A 20 -13.23 0.75 -23.21
CA SER A 20 -12.04 0.56 -22.38
C SER A 20 -11.34 1.88 -22.04
N LEU A 21 -11.33 2.85 -22.95
CA LEU A 21 -10.79 4.18 -22.71
C LEU A 21 -11.67 5.01 -21.76
N SER A 22 -12.99 4.87 -21.80
CA SER A 22 -13.89 5.58 -20.89
C SER A 22 -13.87 5.02 -19.46
N ALA A 23 -13.63 3.73 -19.29
CA ALA A 23 -13.50 3.11 -17.97
C ALA A 23 -12.16 3.44 -17.27
N GLN A 24 -11.10 3.71 -18.04
CA GLN A 24 -9.78 4.04 -17.50
C GLN A 24 -9.55 5.53 -17.27
N ASN A 25 -10.47 6.42 -17.69
CA ASN A 25 -10.23 7.84 -17.70
C ASN A 25 -11.42 8.67 -17.18
N PRO A 26 -11.72 8.68 -15.86
CA PRO A 26 -12.83 9.44 -15.29
C PRO A 26 -12.67 10.96 -15.37
N PHE A 27 -11.48 11.47 -15.71
CA PHE A 27 -11.11 12.90 -15.57
C PHE A 27 -11.09 13.71 -16.85
N ILE A 28 -11.52 13.20 -17.99
CA ILE A 28 -11.55 13.96 -19.27
C ILE A 28 -12.61 15.10 -19.29
N TYR A 29 -13.45 15.22 -18.26
CA TYR A 29 -14.65 16.08 -18.32
C TYR A 29 -14.60 17.37 -17.52
N HIS A 30 -13.48 17.82 -16.99
CA HIS A 30 -13.42 19.16 -16.44
C HIS A 30 -13.18 20.18 -17.55
N LYS A 31 -14.26 20.62 -18.21
CA LYS A 31 -14.32 21.90 -18.94
C LYS A 31 -14.37 23.09 -17.95
N GLY A 32 -13.63 23.03 -16.86
CA GLY A 32 -13.41 24.10 -15.94
C GLY A 32 -11.98 24.56 -16.08
N LYS A 33 -11.73 25.86 -15.93
CA LYS A 33 -10.43 26.52 -16.00
C LYS A 33 -9.26 25.58 -15.73
N THR A 34 -8.58 25.17 -16.78
CA THR A 34 -7.30 24.48 -16.65
C THR A 34 -6.34 25.47 -16.01
N TYR A 35 -5.73 25.10 -14.88
CA TYR A 35 -4.66 25.88 -14.23
C TYR A 35 -3.37 25.94 -15.06
N LYS A 36 -3.45 25.81 -16.36
CA LYS A 36 -2.30 25.87 -17.28
C LYS A 36 -1.53 27.20 -17.24
N ASP A 37 -2.10 28.22 -16.62
CA ASP A 37 -1.60 29.58 -16.76
C ASP A 37 -1.24 30.31 -15.46
N VAL A 38 -1.21 29.63 -14.31
CA VAL A 38 -0.65 30.25 -13.10
C VAL A 38 0.87 30.10 -13.15
N ALA A 39 1.55 31.06 -13.67
CA ALA A 39 3.01 31.12 -13.63
C ALA A 39 3.47 31.12 -12.16
N ALA A 40 4.26 30.12 -11.78
CA ALA A 40 4.87 30.10 -10.47
C ALA A 40 5.85 31.26 -10.33
N TYR A 41 5.73 32.03 -9.23
CA TYR A 41 6.74 33.03 -8.89
C TYR A 41 8.05 32.28 -8.52
N ARG A 42 9.13 32.61 -9.23
CA ARG A 42 10.43 32.00 -8.99
C ARG A 42 11.12 32.71 -7.83
N MET A 43 11.42 31.93 -6.78
CA MET A 43 12.23 32.41 -5.66
C MET A 43 13.70 32.47 -6.07
N GLU A 44 14.40 33.49 -5.60
CA GLU A 44 15.86 33.60 -5.81
C GLU A 44 16.66 32.66 -4.91
N GLU A 45 16.11 32.32 -3.75
CA GLU A 45 16.72 31.38 -2.81
C GLU A 45 16.77 29.97 -3.38
N ILE A 46 17.88 29.28 -3.12
CA ILE A 46 18.11 27.89 -3.49
C ILE A 46 17.93 27.05 -2.23
N ILE A 47 17.13 25.98 -2.34
CA ILE A 47 17.10 24.96 -1.29
C ILE A 47 18.30 24.02 -1.48
N ASP A 48 19.27 24.12 -0.60
CA ASP A 48 20.52 23.35 -0.67
C ASP A 48 20.44 22.11 0.23
N LEU A 49 20.39 20.91 -0.36
CA LEU A 49 20.38 19.64 0.34
C LEU A 49 21.79 19.13 0.70
N ASN A 50 22.87 19.88 0.34
CA ASN A 50 24.22 19.57 0.78
C ASN A 50 24.47 19.92 2.26
N THR A 51 23.61 20.71 2.87
CA THR A 51 23.78 21.20 4.24
C THR A 51 23.83 20.04 5.22
N HIS A 52 24.94 19.93 5.94
CA HIS A 52 25.16 18.86 6.91
C HIS A 52 24.68 19.24 8.31
N THR A 53 23.72 18.47 8.84
CA THR A 53 23.61 18.26 10.28
C THR A 53 23.60 16.74 10.52
N PRO A 54 24.65 16.16 11.08
CA PRO A 54 24.86 14.71 11.06
C PRO A 54 23.83 13.88 11.83
N SER A 55 23.06 14.46 12.74
CA SER A 55 22.25 13.70 13.70
C SER A 55 20.74 13.96 13.66
N THR A 56 20.25 14.95 12.94
CA THR A 56 18.82 15.30 12.95
C THR A 56 18.28 15.64 11.55
N PRO A 57 17.05 15.22 11.23
CA PRO A 57 16.39 15.65 10.00
C PRO A 57 16.18 17.17 9.95
N ILE A 58 16.37 17.77 8.78
CA ILE A 58 16.19 19.20 8.54
C ILE A 58 14.82 19.43 7.92
N LEU A 59 13.99 20.21 8.63
CA LEU A 59 12.73 20.73 8.12
C LEU A 59 13.02 22.11 7.48
N CYS A 60 12.81 22.19 6.17
CA CYS A 60 12.89 23.46 5.43
C CYS A 60 11.56 24.18 5.52
N GLU A 61 11.58 25.38 6.07
CA GLU A 61 10.43 26.29 6.13
C GLU A 61 10.85 27.65 5.61
N GLN A 62 9.95 28.32 4.87
CA GLN A 62 10.19 29.65 4.32
C GLN A 62 9.06 30.62 4.66
N GLN A 63 9.43 31.88 4.93
CA GLN A 63 8.52 33.01 4.91
C GLN A 63 8.23 33.34 3.45
N VAL A 64 6.96 33.39 3.09
CA VAL A 64 6.56 33.59 1.69
C VAL A 64 6.19 35.06 1.42
N PRO A 65 6.46 35.57 0.17
CA PRO A 65 5.99 36.85 -0.24
C PRO A 65 4.46 36.88 -0.32
N GLU A 66 3.89 38.02 -0.02
CA GLU A 66 2.43 38.23 -0.14
C GLU A 66 1.95 38.15 -1.60
N HIS A 67 0.69 37.79 -1.77
CA HIS A 67 -0.04 37.75 -3.05
C HIS A 67 0.32 36.68 -4.06
N GLN A 68 1.14 35.69 -3.73
CA GLN A 68 1.45 34.57 -4.63
C GLN A 68 0.69 33.30 -4.22
N SER A 69 0.03 32.63 -5.17
CA SER A 69 -0.62 31.33 -4.94
C SER A 69 0.31 30.13 -5.19
N THR A 70 1.39 30.36 -5.93
CA THR A 70 2.37 29.33 -6.29
C THR A 70 3.78 29.91 -6.33
N LEU A 71 4.71 29.23 -5.66
CA LEU A 71 6.13 29.54 -5.66
C LEU A 71 6.94 28.35 -6.19
N SER A 72 8.13 28.63 -6.73
CA SER A 72 9.08 27.61 -7.14
C SER A 72 10.48 27.92 -6.63
N TYR A 73 11.18 26.89 -6.15
CA TYR A 73 12.55 26.94 -5.65
C TYR A 73 13.42 25.99 -6.45
N LYS A 74 14.62 26.43 -6.82
CA LYS A 74 15.64 25.52 -7.32
C LYS A 74 16.16 24.68 -6.15
N VAL A 75 16.30 23.35 -6.36
CA VAL A 75 16.87 22.45 -5.36
C VAL A 75 18.28 22.05 -5.81
N ALA A 76 19.27 22.31 -4.96
CA ALA A 76 20.64 21.85 -5.15
C ALA A 76 20.83 20.49 -4.47
N LEU A 77 21.27 19.51 -5.23
CA LEU A 77 21.52 18.15 -4.74
C LEU A 77 23.02 17.93 -4.45
N PRO A 78 23.38 17.12 -3.45
CA PRO A 78 24.75 16.63 -3.29
C PRO A 78 25.15 15.72 -4.46
N LEU A 79 26.43 15.41 -4.58
CA LEU A 79 26.89 14.41 -5.55
C LEU A 79 26.32 13.05 -5.18
N TYR A 80 25.64 12.42 -6.11
CA TYR A 80 25.00 11.12 -5.95
C TYR A 80 25.41 10.15 -7.07
N VAL A 81 25.26 8.85 -6.81
CA VAL A 81 25.55 7.77 -7.75
C VAL A 81 24.28 7.36 -8.48
N ARG A 82 23.17 7.22 -7.74
CA ARG A 82 21.86 6.80 -8.23
C ARG A 82 20.78 7.13 -7.20
N GLY A 83 19.53 6.97 -7.57
CA GLY A 83 18.44 7.23 -6.64
C GLY A 83 17.14 6.54 -7.01
N ILE A 84 16.15 6.74 -6.14
CA ILE A 84 14.74 6.48 -6.40
C ILE A 84 14.00 7.81 -6.37
N PHE A 85 13.15 8.02 -7.34
CA PHE A 85 12.16 9.07 -7.34
C PHE A 85 10.78 8.44 -7.10
N PHE A 86 10.09 8.88 -6.06
CA PHE A 86 8.71 8.49 -5.78
C PHE A 86 7.81 9.44 -6.57
N SER A 87 7.64 9.08 -7.83
CA SER A 87 6.88 9.88 -8.78
C SER A 87 5.39 9.76 -8.53
N ARG A 88 4.65 10.72 -9.06
CA ARG A 88 3.20 10.70 -9.09
C ARG A 88 2.71 10.02 -10.35
N ASP A 89 1.56 9.35 -10.25
CA ASP A 89 0.82 8.88 -11.41
C ASP A 89 0.34 10.12 -12.20
N SER A 90 1.04 10.44 -13.29
CA SER A 90 0.66 11.51 -14.17
C SER A 90 0.41 11.00 -15.58
N ARG A 91 -0.45 11.69 -16.33
CA ARG A 91 -0.70 11.41 -17.74
C ARG A 91 0.21 12.24 -18.62
N PRO A 92 0.53 11.78 -19.84
CA PRO A 92 1.26 12.58 -20.80
C PRO A 92 0.60 13.95 -20.97
N GLY A 93 1.36 15.04 -20.75
CA GLY A 93 0.92 16.43 -20.89
C GLY A 93 0.57 17.16 -19.58
N ASP A 94 0.48 16.48 -18.43
CA ASP A 94 0.11 17.10 -17.15
C ASP A 94 1.33 17.28 -16.21
N TYR A 95 2.42 17.79 -16.74
CA TYR A 95 3.72 17.83 -16.05
C TYR A 95 3.80 18.82 -14.86
N GLN A 96 2.88 19.76 -14.73
CA GLN A 96 3.02 20.87 -13.78
C GLN A 96 2.12 20.76 -12.54
N TRP A 97 1.10 19.91 -12.54
CA TRP A 97 0.10 19.88 -11.47
C TRP A 97 -0.16 18.46 -10.95
N PRO A 98 -0.42 18.31 -9.65
CA PRO A 98 -0.69 16.99 -9.06
C PRO A 98 -2.07 16.45 -9.43
N ASN A 99 -2.49 16.56 -10.67
CA ASN A 99 -3.86 16.33 -11.12
C ASN A 99 -4.32 14.88 -11.02
N ASN A 100 -3.42 13.91 -10.96
CA ASN A 100 -3.75 12.49 -11.03
C ASN A 100 -2.94 11.66 -10.04
N THR A 101 -2.72 12.18 -8.85
CA THR A 101 -1.82 11.61 -7.86
C THR A 101 -2.50 10.63 -6.95
N ASN A 102 -3.03 9.56 -7.50
CA ASN A 102 -3.64 8.50 -6.71
C ASN A 102 -2.64 7.45 -6.20
N ARG A 103 -1.43 7.44 -6.75
CA ARG A 103 -0.38 6.44 -6.49
C ARG A 103 0.99 7.06 -6.41
N LEU A 104 1.84 6.46 -5.58
CA LEU A 104 3.28 6.61 -5.67
C LEU A 104 3.82 5.57 -6.65
N LEU A 105 4.58 6.02 -7.63
CA LEU A 105 5.26 5.18 -8.61
C LEU A 105 6.77 5.30 -8.39
N PRO A 106 7.38 4.37 -7.62
CA PRO A 106 8.81 4.42 -7.38
C PRO A 106 9.56 4.07 -8.67
N TRP A 107 10.61 4.82 -8.96
CA TRP A 107 11.44 4.58 -10.12
C TRP A 107 12.91 4.89 -9.84
N MET A 108 13.78 3.96 -10.17
CA MET A 108 15.22 4.09 -10.01
C MET A 108 15.81 4.85 -11.18
N PHE A 109 16.81 5.70 -10.90
CA PHE A 109 17.51 6.49 -11.90
C PHE A 109 19.00 6.60 -11.56
N ASN A 110 19.84 6.77 -12.57
CA ASN A 110 21.24 7.15 -12.40
C ASN A 110 21.42 8.67 -12.57
N ARG A 111 20.58 9.29 -13.40
CA ARG A 111 20.51 10.73 -13.60
C ARG A 111 19.05 11.15 -13.63
N LEU A 112 18.74 12.33 -13.10
CA LEU A 112 17.37 12.83 -13.02
C LEU A 112 16.70 12.94 -14.40
N GLU A 113 17.47 13.23 -15.45
CA GLU A 113 16.95 13.31 -16.83
C GLU A 113 16.34 11.98 -17.29
N ASP A 114 16.76 10.85 -16.71
CA ASP A 114 16.18 9.55 -17.03
C ASP A 114 14.69 9.47 -16.73
N LEU A 115 14.19 10.29 -15.79
CA LEU A 115 12.77 10.36 -15.41
C LEU A 115 11.91 11.14 -16.41
N THR A 116 12.52 11.85 -17.34
CA THR A 116 11.81 12.63 -18.38
C THR A 116 11.68 11.89 -19.71
N ARG A 117 12.20 10.66 -19.78
CA ARG A 117 12.15 9.78 -20.96
C ARG A 117 10.78 9.14 -21.13
N SER A 118 10.49 8.64 -22.34
CA SER A 118 9.22 7.99 -22.67
C SER A 118 9.36 6.55 -23.18
N ASP A 119 10.57 5.99 -23.23
CA ASP A 119 10.89 4.72 -23.86
C ASP A 119 10.98 3.56 -22.84
N TYR A 120 9.89 3.29 -22.13
CA TYR A 120 9.81 2.21 -21.15
C TYR A 120 9.10 0.98 -21.74
N ALA A 121 9.76 0.29 -22.67
CA ALA A 121 9.19 -0.89 -23.31
C ALA A 121 8.87 -2.00 -22.29
N GLY A 122 7.67 -2.58 -22.38
CA GLY A 122 7.23 -3.68 -21.54
C GLY A 122 6.76 -3.30 -20.14
N ILE A 123 6.76 -2.00 -19.80
CA ILE A 123 6.20 -1.50 -18.52
C ILE A 123 4.77 -1.03 -18.75
N PRO A 124 3.79 -1.48 -17.94
CA PRO A 124 2.41 -0.98 -18.03
C PRO A 124 2.34 0.54 -17.85
N SER A 125 1.48 1.21 -18.63
CA SER A 125 1.36 2.67 -18.62
C SER A 125 1.02 3.25 -17.24
N ASN A 126 0.32 2.50 -16.40
CA ASN A 126 -0.02 2.88 -15.03
C ASN A 126 1.08 2.57 -14.00
N ALA A 127 2.26 2.15 -14.45
CA ALA A 127 3.46 1.96 -13.64
C ALA A 127 4.65 2.79 -14.15
N LEU A 128 4.43 3.65 -15.17
CA LEU A 128 5.47 4.54 -15.70
C LEU A 128 5.73 5.71 -14.75
N PRO A 129 6.99 6.10 -14.56
CA PRO A 129 7.34 7.27 -13.75
C PRO A 129 6.87 8.56 -14.42
N SER A 130 6.72 9.59 -13.63
CA SER A 130 6.55 10.96 -14.12
C SER A 130 7.67 11.84 -13.60
N ALA A 131 7.86 12.99 -14.25
CA ALA A 131 8.82 13.99 -13.81
C ALA A 131 8.38 14.72 -12.53
N SER A 132 7.12 14.56 -12.08
CA SER A 132 6.61 15.09 -10.81
C SER A 132 6.61 14.02 -9.74
N GLY A 133 6.95 14.35 -8.49
CA GLY A 133 6.98 13.39 -7.40
C GLY A 133 6.96 14.03 -6.02
N ASP A 134 6.76 13.18 -5.01
CA ASP A 134 6.60 13.60 -3.63
C ASP A 134 7.86 13.41 -2.78
N ALA A 135 8.77 12.53 -3.22
CA ALA A 135 10.00 12.24 -2.48
C ALA A 135 11.10 11.69 -3.39
N LEU A 136 12.32 11.77 -2.91
CA LEU A 136 13.50 11.14 -3.53
C LEU A 136 14.42 10.54 -2.46
N LEU A 137 15.05 9.43 -2.83
CA LEU A 137 16.15 8.82 -2.09
C LEU A 137 17.37 8.79 -2.99
N LEU A 138 18.52 9.25 -2.50
CA LEU A 138 19.80 9.24 -3.21
C LEU A 138 20.79 8.36 -2.48
N GLU A 139 21.59 7.59 -3.21
CA GLU A 139 22.85 7.03 -2.77
C GLU A 139 23.94 8.03 -3.13
N LEU A 140 24.62 8.57 -2.12
CA LEU A 140 25.60 9.63 -2.29
C LEU A 140 26.98 9.06 -2.67
N ALA A 141 27.81 9.91 -3.25
CA ALA A 141 29.17 9.53 -3.66
C ALA A 141 30.09 9.13 -2.48
N ASP A 142 29.77 9.55 -1.26
CA ASP A 142 30.47 9.18 -0.02
C ASP A 142 29.93 7.89 0.64
N GLY A 143 28.96 7.21 0.01
CA GLY A 143 28.37 5.96 0.49
C GLY A 143 27.23 6.14 1.50
N GLU A 144 26.85 7.38 1.81
CA GLU A 144 25.66 7.65 2.62
C GLU A 144 24.41 7.76 1.76
N TYR A 145 23.24 7.83 2.40
CA TYR A 145 21.95 7.98 1.76
C TYR A 145 21.32 9.32 2.17
N LEU A 146 20.61 9.96 1.22
CA LEU A 146 19.82 11.15 1.47
C LEU A 146 18.37 10.89 1.04
N PHE A 147 17.45 11.05 1.96
CA PHE A 147 16.01 11.06 1.68
C PHE A 147 15.49 12.48 1.80
N ALA A 148 14.73 12.94 0.81
CA ALA A 148 14.03 14.21 0.85
C ALA A 148 12.56 14.00 0.46
N LYS A 149 11.65 14.62 1.23
CA LYS A 149 10.20 14.49 1.06
C LYS A 149 9.53 15.85 1.11
N ALA A 150 8.71 16.14 0.12
CA ALA A 150 7.82 17.29 0.11
C ALA A 150 6.74 17.17 1.20
N ILE A 151 6.20 18.29 1.67
CA ILE A 151 5.25 18.36 2.78
C ILE A 151 3.94 19.01 2.36
N ALA A 152 2.83 18.49 2.88
CA ALA A 152 1.53 19.12 2.85
C ALA A 152 1.33 19.98 4.12
N GLY A 153 1.24 21.29 3.96
CA GLY A 153 0.97 22.23 5.05
C GLY A 153 -0.53 22.37 5.36
N SER A 154 -0.89 23.43 6.08
CA SER A 154 -2.28 23.70 6.45
C SER A 154 -3.16 24.09 5.25
N ASN A 155 -2.66 24.93 4.35
CA ASN A 155 -3.28 25.32 3.09
C ASN A 155 -2.25 25.44 1.95
N SER A 156 -1.24 24.58 1.96
CA SER A 156 -0.20 24.52 0.93
C SER A 156 0.20 23.10 0.65
N LEU A 157 0.59 22.81 -0.59
CA LEU A 157 1.09 21.52 -1.03
C LEU A 157 2.40 21.72 -1.75
N SER A 158 3.44 20.99 -1.33
CA SER A 158 4.73 20.98 -2.03
C SER A 158 4.89 19.71 -2.87
N TRP A 159 5.69 19.81 -3.94
CA TRP A 159 6.10 18.66 -4.75
C TRP A 159 7.39 18.96 -5.52
N PHE A 160 8.10 17.91 -5.89
CA PHE A 160 9.28 17.99 -6.74
C PHE A 160 8.89 17.89 -8.22
N GLN A 161 9.62 18.63 -9.07
CA GLN A 161 9.56 18.53 -10.52
C GLN A 161 10.98 18.37 -11.06
N VAL A 162 11.22 17.29 -11.80
CA VAL A 162 12.44 17.11 -12.58
C VAL A 162 12.28 17.83 -13.90
N ASN A 163 13.23 18.71 -14.24
CA ASN A 163 13.25 19.45 -15.50
C ASN A 163 13.99 18.66 -16.59
N GLN A 164 13.76 19.01 -17.85
CA GLN A 164 14.42 18.36 -18.99
C GLN A 164 15.95 18.49 -19.00
N ASP A 165 16.48 19.53 -18.36
CA ASP A 165 17.92 19.77 -18.18
C ASP A 165 18.52 19.01 -16.97
N GLY A 166 17.75 18.14 -16.33
CA GLY A 166 18.15 17.38 -15.15
C GLY A 166 18.20 18.16 -13.85
N THR A 167 17.74 19.41 -13.84
CA THR A 167 17.61 20.18 -12.61
C THR A 167 16.34 19.81 -11.85
N LEU A 168 16.36 19.98 -10.53
CA LEU A 168 15.22 19.72 -9.65
C LEU A 168 14.62 21.03 -9.16
N THR A 169 13.31 21.15 -9.27
CA THR A 169 12.53 22.29 -8.75
C THR A 169 11.56 21.78 -7.68
N LEU A 170 11.46 22.47 -6.56
CA LEU A 170 10.37 22.32 -5.61
C LEU A 170 9.32 23.37 -5.85
N TYR A 171 8.08 22.94 -6.07
CA TYR A 171 6.92 23.80 -6.11
C TYR A 171 6.20 23.77 -4.76
N VAL A 172 5.56 24.90 -4.40
CA VAL A 172 4.59 24.96 -3.31
C VAL A 172 3.40 25.81 -3.76
N SER A 173 2.18 25.35 -3.52
CA SER A 173 0.97 26.00 -4.02
C SER A 173 -0.23 25.79 -3.11
N THR A 174 -1.18 26.75 -3.15
CA THR A 174 -2.52 26.55 -2.60
C THR A 174 -3.43 25.75 -3.54
N LEU A 175 -3.03 25.57 -4.80
CA LEU A 175 -3.83 25.00 -5.89
C LEU A 175 -5.18 25.71 -6.12
N GLY A 176 -5.32 26.93 -5.61
CA GLY A 176 -6.55 27.71 -5.62
C GLY A 176 -6.33 29.21 -5.84
N GLU A 177 -7.35 29.98 -5.51
CA GLU A 177 -7.35 31.43 -5.63
C GLU A 177 -6.65 32.13 -4.44
N ASP A 178 -6.45 31.42 -3.34
CA ASP A 178 -5.79 32.00 -2.17
C ASP A 178 -4.30 32.23 -2.41
N ALA A 179 -3.79 33.29 -1.83
CA ALA A 179 -2.36 33.51 -1.73
C ALA A 179 -1.76 32.59 -0.64
N LEU A 180 -0.51 32.18 -0.86
CA LEU A 180 0.31 31.58 0.19
C LEU A 180 0.59 32.63 1.27
N THR A 181 0.56 32.26 2.53
CA THR A 181 0.73 33.19 3.64
C THR A 181 1.58 32.60 4.76
N GLY A 182 2.35 33.43 5.44
CA GLY A 182 3.10 33.08 6.63
C GLY A 182 4.33 32.22 6.36
N ARG A 183 4.73 31.44 7.37
CA ARG A 183 5.86 30.51 7.28
C ARG A 183 5.35 29.12 6.91
N LEU A 184 5.79 28.60 5.77
CA LEU A 184 5.32 27.34 5.21
C LEU A 184 6.36 26.23 5.36
N PRO A 185 5.97 25.03 5.77
CA PRO A 185 6.83 23.85 5.62
C PRO A 185 6.89 23.47 4.13
N LEU A 186 8.09 23.30 3.61
CA LEU A 186 8.34 22.99 2.20
C LEU A 186 8.70 21.52 1.99
N LEU A 187 9.74 21.08 2.69
CA LEU A 187 10.23 19.69 2.64
C LEU A 187 10.96 19.33 3.92
N ILE A 188 11.13 18.04 4.14
CA ILE A 188 12.06 17.48 5.14
C ILE A 188 13.09 16.64 4.42
N PHE A 189 14.35 16.68 4.89
CA PHE A 189 15.38 15.77 4.40
C PHE A 189 16.26 15.24 5.52
N ARG A 190 16.86 14.07 5.28
CA ARG A 190 17.72 13.36 6.22
C ARG A 190 18.83 12.64 5.49
N LYS A 191 20.07 12.79 5.96
CA LYS A 191 21.26 12.06 5.53
C LYS A 191 21.66 11.02 6.59
N SER A 192 22.01 9.79 6.19
CA SER A 192 22.45 8.71 7.09
C SER A 192 23.25 7.66 6.33
N SER A 193 24.10 6.92 7.04
CA SER A 193 24.73 5.70 6.53
C SER A 193 23.77 4.52 6.39
N SER A 194 22.60 4.58 7.03
CA SER A 194 21.55 3.57 6.91
C SER A 194 20.45 4.03 5.95
N VAL A 195 20.23 3.26 4.90
CA VAL A 195 19.15 3.50 3.92
C VAL A 195 17.74 3.46 4.55
N TYR A 196 17.57 2.81 5.69
CA TYR A 196 16.28 2.73 6.39
C TYR A 196 16.05 3.86 7.38
N HIS A 197 17.12 4.29 8.08
CA HIS A 197 17.03 5.36 9.06
C HIS A 197 16.69 6.71 8.42
N VAL A 198 17.04 6.93 7.15
CA VAL A 198 16.66 8.19 6.48
C VAL A 198 15.14 8.37 6.43
N PHE A 199 14.37 7.27 6.30
CA PHE A 199 12.90 7.32 6.31
C PHE A 199 12.36 7.47 7.73
N SER A 200 12.75 6.57 8.65
CA SER A 200 12.22 6.58 10.01
C SER A 200 12.51 7.88 10.75
N ASP A 201 13.75 8.38 10.68
CA ASP A 201 14.14 9.62 11.35
C ASP A 201 13.40 10.84 10.78
N ALA A 202 13.18 10.89 9.45
CA ALA A 202 12.43 11.97 8.82
C ALA A 202 10.97 12.01 9.35
N TYR A 203 10.29 10.85 9.40
CA TYR A 203 8.93 10.77 9.93
C TYR A 203 8.86 11.05 11.43
N ASP A 204 9.81 10.57 12.21
CA ASP A 204 9.91 10.87 13.65
C ASP A 204 10.05 12.39 13.89
N SER A 205 10.84 13.07 13.05
CA SER A 205 10.99 14.51 13.12
C SER A 205 9.72 15.26 12.69
N LEU A 206 9.02 14.82 11.63
CA LEU A 206 7.75 15.42 11.21
C LEU A 206 6.72 15.38 12.33
N ILE A 207 6.60 14.22 13.00
CA ILE A 207 5.66 14.02 14.10
C ILE A 207 6.06 14.85 15.33
N ALA A 208 7.34 14.80 15.74
CA ALA A 208 7.83 15.50 16.91
C ALA A 208 7.74 17.02 16.78
N LYS A 209 8.04 17.56 15.58
CA LYS A 209 7.95 19.00 15.28
C LYS A 209 6.54 19.47 15.01
N LYS A 210 5.56 18.58 14.90
CA LYS A 210 4.18 18.88 14.49
C LYS A 210 4.13 19.68 13.19
N ALA A 211 5.07 19.42 12.28
CA ALA A 211 5.16 20.10 10.98
C ALA A 211 3.94 19.83 10.11
N VAL A 212 3.28 18.68 10.35
CA VAL A 212 1.97 18.31 9.82
C VAL A 212 1.02 18.09 10.98
N SER A 213 -0.21 18.56 10.86
CA SER A 213 -1.13 18.68 11.99
C SER A 213 -1.68 17.35 12.52
N ALA A 214 -1.65 16.28 11.74
CA ALA A 214 -2.37 15.04 12.05
C ALA A 214 -1.65 13.81 11.50
N LEU A 215 -0.51 13.48 12.10
CA LEU A 215 0.29 12.32 11.71
C LEU A 215 0.69 11.52 12.95
N ARG A 216 0.54 10.19 12.90
CA ARG A 216 1.01 9.24 13.92
C ARG A 216 1.81 8.12 13.31
N LYS A 217 2.72 7.56 14.09
CA LYS A 217 3.42 6.32 13.70
C LYS A 217 2.43 5.16 13.59
N ARG A 218 2.74 4.19 12.73
CA ARG A 218 1.99 2.94 12.60
C ARG A 218 1.84 2.20 13.94
N ALA A 219 2.89 2.19 14.76
CA ALA A 219 2.90 1.51 16.06
C ALA A 219 1.95 2.15 17.10
N ASP A 220 1.58 3.42 16.92
CA ASP A 220 0.71 4.17 17.83
C ASP A 220 -0.76 4.16 17.40
N LYS A 221 -1.09 3.38 16.35
CA LYS A 221 -2.44 3.26 15.80
C LYS A 221 -3.04 1.91 16.10
N GLU A 222 -4.33 1.88 16.38
CA GLU A 222 -5.08 0.64 16.51
C GLU A 222 -5.22 -0.06 15.14
N TYR A 223 -4.96 -1.36 15.12
CA TYR A 223 -5.23 -2.19 13.95
C TYR A 223 -6.61 -2.82 14.09
N PHE A 224 -7.50 -2.54 13.15
CA PHE A 224 -8.89 -2.98 13.25
C PHE A 224 -9.00 -4.51 13.21
N ASN A 225 -9.69 -5.08 14.18
CA ASN A 225 -9.71 -6.54 14.45
C ASN A 225 -10.12 -7.40 13.24
N ALA A 226 -11.05 -6.93 12.40
CA ALA A 226 -11.46 -7.69 11.20
C ALA A 226 -10.28 -7.96 10.26
N PHE A 227 -9.31 -7.06 10.19
CA PHE A 227 -8.14 -7.16 9.30
C PHE A 227 -7.08 -8.16 9.79
N ASP A 228 -7.21 -8.68 11.02
CA ASP A 228 -6.43 -9.83 11.51
C ASP A 228 -6.94 -11.17 10.96
N TYR A 229 -8.03 -11.18 10.19
CA TYR A 229 -8.66 -12.39 9.67
C TYR A 229 -8.73 -12.37 8.14
N LEU A 230 -8.85 -13.56 7.55
CA LEU A 230 -9.03 -13.71 6.10
C LEU A 230 -10.35 -13.10 5.65
N GLY A 231 -10.27 -12.26 4.61
CA GLY A 231 -11.42 -11.64 3.96
C GLY A 231 -11.70 -12.13 2.56
N TRP A 232 -12.81 -11.66 2.02
CA TRP A 232 -13.19 -11.79 0.62
C TRP A 232 -13.77 -10.47 0.11
N CYS A 233 -13.47 -10.12 -1.15
CA CYS A 233 -13.89 -8.86 -1.78
C CYS A 233 -14.57 -9.13 -3.11
N THR A 234 -15.64 -8.40 -3.42
CA THR A 234 -16.39 -8.58 -4.64
C THR A 234 -15.71 -8.06 -5.91
N TRP A 235 -14.66 -7.18 -5.79
CA TRP A 235 -14.20 -6.35 -6.91
C TRP A 235 -13.65 -7.15 -8.10
N GLU A 236 -12.57 -7.89 -7.96
CA GLU A 236 -11.94 -8.56 -9.12
C GLU A 236 -12.76 -9.77 -9.61
N HIS A 237 -13.74 -10.22 -8.80
CA HIS A 237 -14.71 -11.24 -9.21
C HIS A 237 -15.81 -10.67 -10.12
N TYR A 238 -16.41 -9.53 -9.77
CA TYR A 238 -17.56 -8.97 -10.44
C TYR A 238 -17.38 -7.59 -11.05
N HIS A 239 -16.36 -6.84 -10.63
CA HIS A 239 -16.30 -5.39 -10.87
C HIS A 239 -17.61 -4.73 -10.46
N TYR A 240 -18.21 -3.91 -11.33
CA TYR A 240 -19.47 -3.21 -11.06
C TYR A 240 -20.72 -4.10 -11.11
N ASP A 241 -20.60 -5.37 -11.54
CA ASP A 241 -21.77 -6.25 -11.78
C ASP A 241 -22.16 -7.04 -10.53
N ILE A 242 -22.38 -6.34 -9.42
CA ILE A 242 -22.85 -6.90 -8.14
C ILE A 242 -24.31 -6.62 -7.91
N ASP A 243 -25.00 -7.52 -7.20
CA ASP A 243 -26.34 -7.37 -6.69
C ASP A 243 -26.54 -8.19 -5.40
N GLU A 244 -27.69 -7.99 -4.73
CA GLU A 244 -28.01 -8.66 -3.47
C GLU A 244 -27.95 -10.19 -3.59
N THR A 245 -28.44 -10.76 -4.69
CA THR A 245 -28.53 -12.21 -4.90
C THR A 245 -27.14 -12.82 -5.09
N LYS A 246 -26.29 -12.19 -5.90
CA LYS A 246 -24.91 -12.64 -6.13
C LYS A 246 -24.13 -12.67 -4.83
N ILE A 247 -24.18 -11.60 -4.04
CA ILE A 247 -23.47 -11.52 -2.76
C ILE A 247 -23.96 -12.58 -1.77
N LEU A 248 -25.27 -12.83 -1.69
CA LEU A 248 -25.83 -13.88 -0.82
C LEU A 248 -25.38 -15.27 -1.26
N ASN A 249 -25.38 -15.55 -2.57
CA ASN A 249 -24.92 -16.83 -3.12
C ASN A 249 -23.43 -17.05 -2.83
N ASP A 250 -22.61 -15.99 -2.95
CA ASP A 250 -21.17 -16.10 -2.64
C ASP A 250 -20.93 -16.32 -1.14
N ILE A 251 -21.68 -15.67 -0.26
CA ILE A 251 -21.61 -15.96 1.17
C ILE A 251 -21.95 -17.43 1.45
N ASP A 252 -22.98 -17.98 0.80
CA ASP A 252 -23.34 -19.40 0.91
C ASP A 252 -22.20 -20.31 0.41
N ALA A 253 -21.58 -19.97 -0.72
CA ALA A 253 -20.47 -20.71 -1.30
C ALA A 253 -19.19 -20.62 -0.45
N ILE A 254 -18.88 -19.44 0.12
CA ILE A 254 -17.79 -19.25 1.07
C ILE A 254 -17.97 -20.17 2.29
N GLU A 255 -19.17 -20.17 2.88
CA GLU A 255 -19.47 -21.02 4.04
C GLU A 255 -19.38 -22.53 3.69
N ALA A 256 -19.80 -22.90 2.48
CA ALA A 256 -19.71 -24.29 2.00
C ALA A 256 -18.28 -24.73 1.66
N SER A 257 -17.37 -23.81 1.32
CA SER A 257 -15.97 -24.13 0.94
C SER A 257 -15.13 -24.70 2.08
N GLY A 258 -15.54 -24.48 3.33
CA GLY A 258 -14.74 -24.84 4.50
C GLY A 258 -13.46 -24.01 4.69
N ILE A 259 -13.31 -22.91 3.95
CA ILE A 259 -12.26 -21.90 4.16
C ILE A 259 -12.81 -20.86 5.13
N PRO A 260 -12.15 -20.61 6.28
CA PRO A 260 -12.66 -19.74 7.32
C PRO A 260 -12.47 -18.25 6.98
N VAL A 261 -13.14 -17.78 5.93
CA VAL A 261 -13.28 -16.33 5.63
C VAL A 261 -14.11 -15.69 6.74
N ARG A 262 -13.67 -14.56 7.28
CA ARG A 262 -14.31 -13.89 8.42
C ARG A 262 -14.91 -12.54 8.08
N TYR A 263 -14.47 -11.89 7.02
CA TYR A 263 -15.13 -10.69 6.55
C TYR A 263 -15.40 -10.71 5.05
N VAL A 264 -16.45 -10.00 4.66
CA VAL A 264 -16.80 -9.71 3.27
C VAL A 264 -16.70 -8.21 3.04
N LEU A 265 -15.97 -7.80 2.02
CA LEU A 265 -15.92 -6.44 1.53
C LEU A 265 -16.76 -6.33 0.26
N ILE A 266 -17.87 -5.58 0.34
CA ILE A 266 -18.70 -5.24 -0.81
C ILE A 266 -18.08 -4.00 -1.47
N ASP A 267 -17.51 -4.18 -2.64
CA ASP A 267 -16.82 -3.13 -3.40
C ASP A 267 -17.77 -2.32 -4.29
N ASP A 268 -17.26 -1.48 -5.19
CA ASP A 268 -18.08 -0.60 -6.06
C ASP A 268 -19.07 -1.40 -6.92
N GLY A 269 -20.23 -0.78 -7.23
CA GLY A 269 -21.32 -1.36 -8.01
C GLY A 269 -22.68 -1.27 -7.35
N HIS A 270 -22.74 -0.89 -6.06
CA HIS A 270 -23.98 -0.75 -5.30
C HIS A 270 -24.54 0.68 -5.29
N ILE A 271 -23.75 1.67 -5.74
CA ILE A 271 -24.05 3.09 -5.53
C ILE A 271 -25.15 3.59 -6.45
N ALA A 272 -26.18 4.21 -5.86
CA ALA A 272 -27.15 5.03 -6.59
C ALA A 272 -26.46 6.31 -7.07
N ASN A 273 -26.30 6.46 -8.38
CA ASN A 273 -25.58 7.57 -8.97
C ASN A 273 -26.18 8.08 -10.27
N LYS A 274 -25.86 9.33 -10.60
CA LYS A 274 -26.12 9.94 -11.91
C LYS A 274 -24.83 10.56 -12.42
N ASN A 275 -24.38 10.18 -13.60
CA ASN A 275 -23.14 10.67 -14.20
C ASN A 275 -21.91 10.49 -13.25
N ARG A 276 -21.81 9.36 -12.55
CA ARG A 276 -20.79 9.07 -11.54
C ARG A 276 -20.76 10.05 -10.35
N GLN A 277 -21.88 10.75 -10.09
CA GLN A 277 -22.11 11.56 -8.91
C GLN A 277 -23.10 10.86 -7.98
N LEU A 278 -22.83 10.84 -6.69
CA LEU A 278 -23.68 10.21 -5.68
C LEU A 278 -25.06 10.90 -5.62
N THR A 279 -26.12 10.12 -5.69
CA THR A 279 -27.50 10.64 -5.55
C THR A 279 -28.14 10.24 -4.21
N SER A 280 -27.70 9.14 -3.60
CA SER A 280 -28.25 8.61 -2.36
C SER A 280 -27.21 7.74 -1.63
N LEU A 281 -27.29 7.67 -0.29
CA LEU A 281 -26.60 6.66 0.51
C LEU A 281 -27.39 5.33 0.61
N VAL A 282 -28.63 5.30 0.13
CA VAL A 282 -29.37 4.06 -0.08
C VAL A 282 -28.80 3.37 -1.32
N PRO A 283 -28.52 2.06 -1.28
CA PRO A 283 -27.96 1.37 -2.43
C PRO A 283 -28.95 1.38 -3.62
N ASP A 284 -28.44 1.15 -4.83
CA ASP A 284 -29.26 1.07 -6.04
C ASP A 284 -30.41 0.07 -5.85
N LYS A 285 -31.66 0.55 -5.92
CA LYS A 285 -32.87 -0.24 -5.60
C LYS A 285 -33.13 -1.40 -6.59
N LYS A 286 -32.59 -1.35 -7.81
CA LYS A 286 -32.73 -2.44 -8.78
C LYS A 286 -31.81 -3.60 -8.41
N ARG A 287 -30.60 -3.28 -7.95
CA ARG A 287 -29.60 -4.28 -7.56
C ARG A 287 -29.81 -4.76 -6.12
N PHE A 288 -30.25 -3.90 -5.23
CA PHE A 288 -30.46 -4.16 -3.81
C PHE A 288 -31.89 -3.81 -3.39
N PRO A 289 -32.90 -4.58 -3.83
CA PRO A 289 -34.30 -4.26 -3.59
C PRO A 289 -34.69 -4.26 -2.11
N ASN A 290 -33.97 -5.04 -1.28
CA ASN A 290 -34.18 -5.10 0.17
C ASN A 290 -33.16 -4.27 0.96
N GLY A 291 -32.42 -3.36 0.30
CA GLY A 291 -31.30 -2.65 0.88
C GLY A 291 -30.24 -3.63 1.38
N TRP A 292 -29.72 -3.40 2.57
CA TRP A 292 -28.65 -4.23 3.17
C TRP A 292 -29.16 -5.31 4.12
N SER A 293 -30.46 -5.31 4.45
CA SER A 293 -31.01 -6.09 5.55
C SER A 293 -30.79 -7.60 5.44
N ARG A 294 -30.91 -8.18 4.24
CA ARG A 294 -30.70 -9.62 4.01
C ARG A 294 -29.22 -9.99 4.14
N ILE A 295 -28.34 -9.15 3.64
CA ILE A 295 -26.89 -9.35 3.71
C ILE A 295 -26.43 -9.25 5.16
N MET A 296 -26.88 -8.24 5.92
CA MET A 296 -26.50 -8.06 7.33
C MET A 296 -26.95 -9.22 8.23
N LYS A 297 -28.07 -9.89 7.91
CA LYS A 297 -28.53 -11.10 8.61
C LYS A 297 -27.59 -12.29 8.47
N ARG A 298 -26.60 -12.25 7.54
CA ARG A 298 -25.62 -13.32 7.37
C ARG A 298 -24.47 -13.24 8.36
N LYS A 299 -24.33 -12.16 9.12
CA LYS A 299 -23.27 -12.01 10.13
C LYS A 299 -23.45 -13.02 11.25
N GLN A 300 -22.42 -13.85 11.47
CA GLN A 300 -22.33 -14.85 12.53
C GLN A 300 -20.92 -14.90 13.09
N ALA A 301 -20.77 -15.07 14.39
CA ALA A 301 -19.48 -14.98 15.08
C ALA A 301 -18.43 -16.00 14.61
N ASP A 302 -18.89 -17.19 14.19
CA ASP A 302 -18.07 -18.32 13.75
C ASP A 302 -17.97 -18.46 12.22
N LYS A 303 -18.66 -17.59 11.46
CA LYS A 303 -18.67 -17.56 10.00
C LYS A 303 -18.23 -16.18 9.48
N ILE A 304 -19.00 -15.55 8.61
CA ILE A 304 -18.80 -14.14 8.24
C ILE A 304 -19.17 -13.27 9.43
N ARG A 305 -18.17 -12.72 10.07
CA ARG A 305 -18.31 -11.93 11.30
C ARG A 305 -18.44 -10.45 11.03
N TRP A 306 -17.76 -9.96 9.99
CA TRP A 306 -17.73 -8.54 9.64
C TRP A 306 -18.08 -8.33 8.17
N ILE A 307 -18.75 -7.22 7.90
CA ILE A 307 -19.07 -6.80 6.53
C ILE A 307 -18.62 -5.36 6.36
N GLY A 308 -17.78 -5.13 5.35
CA GLY A 308 -17.32 -3.81 4.94
C GLY A 308 -18.00 -3.33 3.67
N LEU A 309 -17.96 -2.03 3.45
CA LEU A 309 -18.53 -1.39 2.28
C LEU A 309 -17.53 -0.43 1.65
N TRP A 310 -17.45 -0.46 0.32
CA TRP A 310 -16.68 0.49 -0.47
C TRP A 310 -17.47 1.78 -0.70
N TYR A 311 -16.76 2.90 -0.62
CA TYR A 311 -17.23 4.20 -1.08
C TYR A 311 -16.06 5.06 -1.57
N SER A 312 -16.35 6.23 -2.16
CA SER A 312 -15.37 7.26 -2.50
C SER A 312 -15.39 8.39 -1.46
N LEU A 313 -14.23 8.98 -1.18
CA LEU A 313 -14.12 10.10 -0.23
C LEU A 313 -15.04 11.27 -0.59
N SER A 314 -15.17 11.59 -1.88
CA SER A 314 -16.03 12.65 -2.37
C SER A 314 -17.49 12.26 -2.57
N GLY A 315 -17.93 11.14 -2.01
CA GLY A 315 -19.26 10.56 -2.19
C GLY A 315 -19.27 9.52 -3.30
N TYR A 316 -18.97 9.89 -4.54
CA TYR A 316 -18.67 8.96 -5.63
C TYR A 316 -17.57 9.55 -6.52
N TRP A 317 -17.18 8.89 -7.60
CA TRP A 317 -16.02 9.26 -8.43
C TRP A 317 -15.97 10.74 -8.82
N MET A 318 -17.12 11.34 -9.11
CA MET A 318 -17.26 12.74 -9.55
C MET A 318 -17.98 13.61 -8.51
N GLY A 319 -17.90 13.28 -7.22
CA GLY A 319 -18.57 14.03 -6.16
C GLY A 319 -20.02 13.65 -5.98
N ILE A 320 -20.83 14.60 -5.55
CA ILE A 320 -22.24 14.47 -5.20
C ILE A 320 -23.10 15.19 -6.26
N SER A 321 -24.20 14.59 -6.65
CA SER A 321 -25.16 15.17 -7.60
C SER A 321 -25.97 16.31 -6.97
N ALA A 322 -26.32 17.32 -7.73
CA ALA A 322 -27.33 18.30 -7.32
C ALA A 322 -28.72 17.66 -7.15
N GLU A 323 -28.99 16.56 -7.87
CA GLU A 323 -30.20 15.77 -7.77
C GLU A 323 -30.02 14.64 -6.73
N ASN A 324 -29.79 15.00 -5.47
CA ASN A 324 -29.63 14.05 -4.36
C ASN A 324 -30.85 14.07 -3.44
N ASP A 325 -31.04 12.98 -2.69
CA ASP A 325 -32.14 12.78 -1.75
C ASP A 325 -31.78 13.04 -0.28
N PHE A 326 -30.65 13.73 -0.03
CA PHE A 326 -30.19 13.99 1.33
C PHE A 326 -31.12 14.94 2.07
N PRO A 327 -31.18 14.84 3.43
CA PRO A 327 -31.92 15.76 4.27
C PRO A 327 -31.51 17.23 4.04
N PRO A 328 -32.42 18.19 4.22
CA PRO A 328 -32.13 19.61 3.98
C PRO A 328 -30.90 20.14 4.73
N GLU A 329 -30.69 19.73 5.99
CA GLU A 329 -29.55 20.09 6.84
C GLU A 329 -28.21 19.56 6.25
N ILE A 330 -28.24 18.41 5.60
CA ILE A 330 -27.04 17.87 4.93
C ILE A 330 -26.80 18.57 3.59
N ARG A 331 -27.84 18.88 2.85
CA ARG A 331 -27.68 19.67 1.60
C ARG A 331 -27.08 21.05 1.83
N GLN A 332 -27.34 21.70 2.98
CA GLN A 332 -26.82 23.01 3.33
C GLN A 332 -25.29 23.03 3.56
N VAL A 333 -24.67 21.90 3.90
CA VAL A 333 -23.22 21.80 4.08
C VAL A 333 -22.47 21.48 2.79
N LEU A 334 -23.19 21.20 1.69
CA LEU A 334 -22.62 20.92 0.37
C LEU A 334 -22.56 22.20 -0.47
N HIS A 335 -21.46 22.37 -1.21
CA HIS A 335 -21.22 23.51 -2.09
C HIS A 335 -20.84 23.03 -3.49
N SER A 336 -21.16 23.86 -4.48
CA SER A 336 -20.86 23.55 -5.87
C SER A 336 -19.41 23.88 -6.22
N TYR A 337 -18.70 22.86 -6.72
CA TYR A 337 -17.35 22.97 -7.28
C TYR A 337 -17.31 22.24 -8.62
N ASN A 338 -16.96 22.97 -9.67
CA ASN A 338 -16.76 22.40 -11.01
C ASN A 338 -17.90 21.48 -11.50
N GLY A 339 -19.16 21.80 -11.16
CA GLY A 339 -20.33 21.01 -11.57
C GLY A 339 -20.67 19.83 -10.67
N SER A 340 -20.00 19.69 -9.52
CA SER A 340 -20.29 18.70 -8.50
C SER A 340 -20.59 19.39 -7.18
N LEU A 341 -21.36 18.73 -6.31
CA LEU A 341 -21.47 19.13 -4.92
C LEU A 341 -20.38 18.41 -4.12
N LEU A 342 -19.73 19.13 -3.22
CA LEU A 342 -18.74 18.60 -2.27
C LEU A 342 -19.00 19.23 -0.89
N PRO A 343 -18.64 18.54 0.22
CA PRO A 343 -18.67 19.17 1.54
C PRO A 343 -17.64 20.30 1.57
N GLY A 344 -17.96 21.44 2.20
CA GLY A 344 -17.00 22.53 2.13
C GLY A 344 -17.33 23.78 2.88
N THR A 345 -16.48 24.77 2.66
CA THR A 345 -16.37 26.13 3.21
C THR A 345 -15.93 26.23 4.66
N SER A 346 -16.17 25.25 5.51
CA SER A 346 -15.61 25.23 6.88
C SER A 346 -15.40 23.79 7.35
N THR A 347 -14.47 23.60 8.27
CA THR A 347 -14.20 22.31 8.90
C THR A 347 -15.46 21.71 9.53
N GLU A 348 -16.29 22.54 10.18
CA GLU A 348 -17.56 22.12 10.80
C GLU A 348 -18.55 21.52 9.77
N LYS A 349 -18.71 22.15 8.61
CA LYS A 349 -19.58 21.65 7.55
C LYS A 349 -19.06 20.33 6.97
N ILE A 350 -17.75 20.22 6.80
CA ILE A 350 -17.10 18.98 6.35
C ILE A 350 -17.33 17.88 7.40
N GLU A 351 -17.10 18.14 8.68
CA GLU A 351 -17.37 17.19 9.77
C GLU A 351 -18.86 16.76 9.79
N THR A 352 -19.81 17.68 9.60
CA THR A 352 -21.24 17.36 9.53
C THR A 352 -21.56 16.37 8.41
N TRP A 353 -20.98 16.55 7.22
CA TRP A 353 -21.15 15.60 6.12
C TRP A 353 -20.61 14.23 6.48
N TYR A 354 -19.36 14.13 6.98
CA TYR A 354 -18.76 12.82 7.27
C TYR A 354 -19.39 12.15 8.49
N GLU A 355 -19.90 12.92 9.46
CA GLU A 355 -20.71 12.36 10.53
C GLU A 355 -21.98 11.69 10.00
N TYR A 356 -22.74 12.39 9.17
CA TYR A 356 -23.94 11.84 8.52
C TYR A 356 -23.60 10.60 7.69
N TYR A 357 -22.58 10.70 6.87
CA TYR A 357 -22.12 9.65 5.98
C TYR A 357 -21.70 8.38 6.71
N VAL A 358 -20.79 8.47 7.68
CA VAL A 358 -20.26 7.32 8.43
C VAL A 358 -21.33 6.73 9.34
N ARG A 359 -22.15 7.58 9.99
CA ARG A 359 -23.27 7.15 10.83
C ARG A 359 -24.27 6.33 10.03
N THR A 360 -24.64 6.77 8.85
CA THR A 360 -25.57 6.02 7.97
C THR A 360 -25.02 4.61 7.66
N MET A 361 -23.72 4.48 7.38
CA MET A 361 -23.12 3.15 7.13
C MET A 361 -23.11 2.28 8.39
N LYS A 362 -22.85 2.89 9.57
CA LYS A 362 -22.92 2.18 10.85
C LYS A 362 -24.34 1.70 11.16
N GLU A 363 -25.35 2.55 10.92
CA GLU A 363 -26.76 2.21 11.10
C GLU A 363 -27.23 1.09 10.16
N TYR A 364 -26.66 1.00 8.94
CA TYR A 364 -26.88 -0.14 8.06
C TYR A 364 -26.26 -1.45 8.56
N GLY A 365 -25.35 -1.37 9.55
CA GLY A 365 -24.72 -2.53 10.18
C GLY A 365 -23.34 -2.85 9.65
N PHE A 366 -22.71 -1.99 8.85
CA PHE A 366 -21.34 -2.18 8.40
C PHE A 366 -20.34 -1.99 9.53
N ASP A 367 -19.23 -2.76 9.49
CA ASP A 367 -18.19 -2.77 10.51
C ASP A 367 -16.97 -1.93 10.11
N PHE A 368 -16.71 -1.80 8.81
CA PHE A 368 -15.60 -1.02 8.27
C PHE A 368 -15.92 -0.46 6.89
N LEU A 369 -15.15 0.52 6.48
CA LEU A 369 -15.25 1.15 5.16
C LEU A 369 -13.93 0.98 4.40
N LYS A 370 -14.02 0.69 3.10
CA LYS A 370 -12.94 0.90 2.13
C LYS A 370 -13.27 2.20 1.41
N ILE A 371 -12.48 3.23 1.65
CA ILE A 371 -12.68 4.54 1.05
C ILE A 371 -11.64 4.78 -0.02
N ASP A 372 -12.14 4.89 -1.24
CA ASP A 372 -11.35 5.04 -2.46
C ASP A 372 -11.34 6.50 -2.95
N ASN A 373 -10.59 6.73 -4.04
CA ASN A 373 -10.55 8.02 -4.73
C ASN A 373 -10.09 9.19 -3.85
N GLN A 374 -9.34 8.94 -2.79
CA GLN A 374 -8.99 9.97 -1.80
C GLN A 374 -8.09 11.05 -2.40
N SER A 375 -7.09 10.66 -3.19
CA SER A 375 -6.19 11.60 -3.86
C SER A 375 -6.90 12.49 -4.90
N PHE A 376 -8.03 12.02 -5.45
CA PHE A 376 -8.80 12.77 -6.44
C PHE A 376 -9.79 13.77 -5.84
N THR A 377 -9.97 13.77 -4.54
CA THR A 377 -10.72 14.82 -3.87
C THR A 377 -10.06 16.19 -4.06
N LEU A 378 -8.73 16.22 -4.09
CA LEU A 378 -7.97 17.44 -4.33
C LEU A 378 -8.29 18.09 -5.69
N PRO A 379 -8.22 17.41 -6.85
CA PRO A 379 -8.63 17.96 -8.14
C PRO A 379 -10.06 18.48 -8.20
N LEU A 380 -10.98 17.90 -7.44
CA LEU A 380 -12.38 18.35 -7.42
C LEU A 380 -12.54 19.75 -6.81
N TYR A 381 -11.70 20.12 -5.85
CA TYR A 381 -11.68 21.45 -5.22
C TYR A 381 -10.81 22.48 -5.98
N MET A 382 -9.93 22.06 -6.91
CA MET A 382 -8.99 22.93 -7.58
C MET A 382 -9.67 24.12 -8.23
N GLY A 383 -9.06 25.30 -8.09
CA GLY A 383 -9.60 26.55 -8.60
C GLY A 383 -10.56 27.27 -7.68
N GLY A 384 -10.88 26.68 -6.55
CA GLY A 384 -11.63 27.33 -5.48
C GLY A 384 -10.73 28.00 -4.45
N THR A 385 -11.32 28.37 -3.34
CA THR A 385 -10.61 28.87 -2.16
C THR A 385 -10.28 27.75 -1.19
N GLN A 386 -9.17 27.86 -0.47
CA GLN A 386 -8.75 26.93 0.59
C GLN A 386 -8.74 25.45 0.15
N VAL A 387 -8.31 25.20 -1.08
CA VAL A 387 -8.36 23.88 -1.75
C VAL A 387 -7.68 22.80 -0.91
N ILE A 388 -6.44 23.04 -0.49
CA ILE A 388 -5.64 22.08 0.29
C ILE A 388 -6.30 21.82 1.65
N ARG A 389 -6.75 22.88 2.33
CA ARG A 389 -7.42 22.77 3.62
C ARG A 389 -8.69 21.92 3.51
N GLN A 390 -9.55 22.19 2.54
CA GLN A 390 -10.81 21.48 2.37
C GLN A 390 -10.57 19.99 2.05
N ALA A 391 -9.67 19.68 1.12
CA ALA A 391 -9.34 18.27 0.81
C ALA A 391 -8.74 17.53 2.01
N LYS A 392 -7.85 18.19 2.77
CA LYS A 392 -7.30 17.66 4.03
C LYS A 392 -8.39 17.42 5.08
N ASP A 393 -9.25 18.41 5.29
CA ASP A 393 -10.31 18.33 6.30
C ASP A 393 -11.33 17.21 5.97
N CYS A 394 -11.58 16.92 4.68
CA CYS A 394 -12.36 15.74 4.27
C CYS A 394 -11.71 14.43 4.76
N ASN A 395 -10.41 14.29 4.55
CA ASN A 395 -9.66 13.12 4.97
C ASN A 395 -9.69 12.96 6.50
N LEU A 396 -9.43 14.06 7.23
CA LEU A 396 -9.42 14.05 8.70
C LEU A 396 -10.82 13.82 9.30
N ALA A 397 -11.85 14.43 8.73
CA ALA A 397 -13.23 14.22 9.19
C ALA A 397 -13.65 12.75 9.01
N LEU A 398 -13.31 12.12 7.87
CA LEU A 398 -13.54 10.69 7.69
C LEU A 398 -12.85 9.87 8.80
N GLU A 399 -11.56 10.12 9.06
CA GLU A 399 -10.82 9.41 10.12
C GLU A 399 -11.41 9.65 11.52
N HIS A 400 -11.80 10.88 11.85
CA HIS A 400 -12.44 11.22 13.12
C HIS A 400 -13.75 10.45 13.29
N GLN A 401 -14.60 10.44 12.26
CA GLN A 401 -15.92 9.83 12.37
C GLN A 401 -15.85 8.30 12.40
N THR A 402 -14.98 7.68 11.58
CA THR A 402 -14.78 6.22 11.65
C THR A 402 -14.19 5.79 13.00
N HIS A 403 -13.22 6.52 13.53
CA HIS A 403 -12.66 6.25 14.86
C HIS A 403 -13.70 6.41 15.96
N ARG A 404 -14.45 7.53 15.98
CA ARG A 404 -15.50 7.82 16.98
C ARG A 404 -16.60 6.75 16.99
N MET A 405 -16.94 6.22 15.82
CA MET A 405 -17.96 5.18 15.66
C MET A 405 -17.40 3.75 15.73
N GLN A 406 -16.12 3.60 16.07
CA GLN A 406 -15.44 2.28 16.16
C GLN A 406 -15.60 1.45 14.88
N MET A 407 -15.46 2.08 13.74
CA MET A 407 -15.44 1.42 12.43
C MET A 407 -14.00 1.31 11.90
N GLY A 408 -13.69 0.20 11.23
CA GLY A 408 -12.43 0.07 10.52
C GLY A 408 -12.39 0.98 9.28
N LEU A 409 -11.18 1.36 8.86
CA LEU A 409 -10.96 2.15 7.64
C LEU A 409 -9.80 1.56 6.83
N MET A 410 -10.09 1.22 5.57
CA MET A 410 -9.10 0.87 4.54
C MET A 410 -9.02 2.04 3.56
N ASN A 411 -7.89 2.75 3.54
CA ASN A 411 -7.67 3.83 2.58
C ASN A 411 -7.22 3.28 1.23
N CYS A 412 -7.85 3.75 0.15
CA CYS A 412 -7.50 3.38 -1.21
C CYS A 412 -7.30 4.64 -2.07
N MET A 413 -6.41 4.56 -3.07
CA MET A 413 -5.99 5.71 -3.88
C MET A 413 -5.64 6.94 -3.01
N ALA A 414 -4.87 6.72 -1.94
CA ALA A 414 -4.56 7.67 -0.87
C ALA A 414 -3.04 7.88 -0.72
N GLN A 415 -2.30 7.90 -1.84
CA GLN A 415 -0.84 7.87 -1.83
C GLN A 415 -0.20 9.21 -2.20
N ASN A 416 -0.95 10.29 -2.33
CA ASN A 416 -0.35 11.63 -2.50
C ASN A 416 0.14 12.19 -1.14
N VAL A 417 0.98 13.20 -1.19
CA VAL A 417 1.58 13.80 0.01
C VAL A 417 0.52 14.32 1.00
N LEU A 418 -0.62 14.81 0.51
CA LEU A 418 -1.70 15.29 1.38
C LEU A 418 -2.28 14.17 2.26
N ASN A 419 -2.57 13.01 1.64
CA ASN A 419 -3.12 11.86 2.35
C ASN A 419 -2.06 11.19 3.25
N ILE A 420 -0.82 11.03 2.75
CA ILE A 420 0.27 10.41 3.51
C ILE A 420 0.60 11.21 4.78
N ASP A 421 0.56 12.54 4.70
CA ASP A 421 0.91 13.42 5.82
C ASP A 421 -0.25 13.63 6.81
N HIS A 422 -1.46 13.16 6.49
CA HIS A 422 -2.65 13.36 7.32
C HIS A 422 -3.37 12.04 7.60
N THR A 423 -2.66 11.07 8.20
CA THR A 423 -3.21 9.80 8.70
C THR A 423 -3.08 9.72 10.22
N LEU A 424 -4.19 9.98 10.92
CA LEU A 424 -4.22 10.11 12.37
C LEU A 424 -4.64 8.82 13.08
N TYR A 425 -5.69 8.17 12.62
CA TYR A 425 -6.29 6.97 13.24
C TYR A 425 -6.25 5.76 12.35
N SER A 426 -6.45 5.91 11.05
CA SER A 426 -6.43 4.79 10.13
C SER A 426 -5.06 4.14 10.06
N SER A 427 -5.05 2.81 10.14
CA SER A 427 -3.82 2.01 10.19
C SER A 427 -3.55 1.22 8.90
N VAL A 428 -4.41 1.35 7.87
CA VAL A 428 -4.31 0.57 6.63
C VAL A 428 -4.48 1.48 5.42
N THR A 429 -3.52 1.40 4.49
CA THR A 429 -3.56 2.13 3.21
C THR A 429 -3.03 1.26 2.07
N ARG A 430 -3.72 1.27 0.93
CA ARG A 430 -3.28 0.61 -0.30
C ARG A 430 -1.90 1.12 -0.73
N ALA A 431 -1.00 0.19 -1.05
CA ALA A 431 0.40 0.50 -1.37
C ALA A 431 0.74 0.48 -2.86
N SER A 432 -0.14 -0.01 -3.72
CA SER A 432 0.15 -0.31 -5.13
C SER A 432 -1.01 -0.02 -6.06
N ILE A 433 -0.78 -0.23 -7.37
CA ILE A 433 -1.86 -0.41 -8.37
C ILE A 433 -2.73 -1.62 -8.02
N ASP A 434 -3.92 -1.71 -8.64
CA ASP A 434 -4.80 -2.85 -8.45
C ASP A 434 -4.15 -4.17 -8.89
N TYR A 435 -4.41 -5.24 -8.14
CA TYR A 435 -4.16 -6.59 -8.62
C TYR A 435 -5.02 -6.86 -9.86
N LYS A 436 -4.42 -7.55 -10.84
CA LYS A 436 -5.11 -8.03 -12.04
C LYS A 436 -4.82 -9.50 -12.25
N LYS A 437 -5.87 -10.33 -12.25
CA LYS A 437 -5.74 -11.76 -12.45
C LYS A 437 -5.21 -12.08 -13.85
N TYR A 438 -4.35 -13.09 -13.93
CA TYR A 438 -3.75 -13.60 -15.17
C TYR A 438 -2.86 -12.62 -15.94
N ASP A 439 -2.49 -11.48 -15.33
CA ASP A 439 -1.59 -10.50 -15.96
C ASP A 439 -0.25 -10.45 -15.22
N GLU A 440 0.74 -11.14 -15.81
CA GLU A 440 2.10 -11.26 -15.25
C GLU A 440 2.79 -9.90 -15.09
N ASN A 441 2.66 -9.00 -16.07
CA ASN A 441 3.34 -7.71 -16.03
C ASN A 441 2.71 -6.78 -15.01
N MET A 442 1.38 -6.78 -14.90
CA MET A 442 0.68 -6.06 -13.84
C MET A 442 1.04 -6.61 -12.45
N ALA A 443 1.11 -7.93 -12.30
CA ALA A 443 1.50 -8.58 -11.05
C ALA A 443 2.93 -8.20 -10.62
N LYS A 444 3.89 -8.18 -11.54
CA LYS A 444 5.28 -7.72 -11.30
C LYS A 444 5.32 -6.25 -10.85
N SER A 445 4.61 -5.38 -11.55
CA SER A 445 4.54 -3.95 -11.21
C SER A 445 3.84 -3.72 -9.86
N HIS A 446 2.78 -4.47 -9.58
CA HIS A 446 2.06 -4.46 -8.31
C HIS A 446 2.98 -4.83 -7.14
N LEU A 447 3.75 -5.90 -7.25
CA LEU A 447 4.69 -6.34 -6.21
C LEU A 447 5.80 -5.31 -5.99
N PHE A 448 6.39 -4.80 -7.07
CA PHE A 448 7.41 -3.76 -6.99
C PHE A 448 6.93 -2.52 -6.25
N GLN A 449 5.76 -2.00 -6.63
CA GLN A 449 5.15 -0.84 -5.98
C GLN A 449 4.80 -1.13 -4.52
N SER A 450 4.16 -2.27 -4.25
CA SER A 450 3.75 -2.67 -2.89
C SER A 450 4.89 -2.60 -1.90
N TYR A 451 6.02 -3.20 -2.23
CA TYR A 451 7.16 -3.26 -1.30
C TYR A 451 7.97 -1.96 -1.26
N THR A 452 8.19 -1.32 -2.41
CA THR A 452 9.01 -0.10 -2.44
C THR A 452 8.27 1.07 -1.80
N ASN A 453 6.96 1.23 -2.03
CA ASN A 453 6.15 2.26 -1.38
C ASN A 453 6.04 2.06 0.13
N THR A 454 6.21 0.83 0.62
CA THR A 454 6.23 0.52 2.06
C THR A 454 7.38 1.22 2.80
N LEU A 455 8.47 1.59 2.12
CA LEU A 455 9.54 2.41 2.72
C LEU A 455 8.99 3.75 3.26
N ILE A 456 8.03 4.34 2.58
CA ILE A 456 7.34 5.57 2.98
C ILE A 456 6.08 5.26 3.79
N LEU A 457 5.14 4.51 3.23
CA LEU A 457 3.83 4.24 3.84
C LEU A 457 3.96 3.47 5.15
N GLY A 458 4.88 2.52 5.22
CA GLY A 458 5.11 1.68 6.40
C GLY A 458 5.53 2.43 7.66
N GLN A 459 5.91 3.71 7.55
CA GLN A 459 6.21 4.56 8.70
C GLN A 459 4.95 4.88 9.52
N THR A 460 3.81 4.98 8.84
CA THR A 460 2.55 5.46 9.44
C THR A 460 1.39 4.48 9.34
N VAL A 461 1.42 3.52 8.40
CA VAL A 461 0.33 2.55 8.18
C VAL A 461 0.86 1.15 7.87
N TRP A 462 0.01 0.14 7.97
CA TRP A 462 0.22 -1.17 7.39
C TRP A 462 -0.17 -1.12 5.91
N PRO A 463 0.71 -1.54 4.99
CA PRO A 463 0.43 -1.49 3.56
C PRO A 463 -0.60 -2.56 3.19
N ASP A 464 -1.69 -2.16 2.58
CA ASP A 464 -2.62 -3.05 1.92
C ASP A 464 -2.06 -3.41 0.54
N HIS A 465 -1.70 -4.68 0.35
CA HIS A 465 -1.23 -5.23 -0.91
C HIS A 465 -2.37 -5.70 -1.82
N ASP A 466 -3.61 -5.21 -1.60
CA ASP A 466 -4.80 -5.55 -2.38
C ASP A 466 -5.26 -7.01 -2.27
N MET A 467 -6.39 -7.30 -2.89
CA MET A 467 -6.94 -8.65 -3.07
C MET A 467 -6.05 -9.53 -3.95
N PHE A 468 -6.35 -10.81 -4.00
CA PHE A 468 -5.78 -11.73 -4.97
C PHE A 468 -6.74 -12.88 -5.29
N HIS A 469 -6.48 -13.61 -6.37
CA HIS A 469 -7.15 -14.85 -6.71
C HIS A 469 -6.25 -16.03 -6.32
N SER A 470 -6.73 -16.91 -5.47
CA SER A 470 -6.01 -18.13 -5.11
C SER A 470 -5.91 -19.09 -6.31
N CYS A 471 -6.88 -19.04 -7.22
CA CYS A 471 -6.95 -19.84 -8.45
C CYS A 471 -6.17 -19.24 -9.63
N ASP A 472 -5.51 -18.08 -9.47
CA ASP A 472 -4.71 -17.48 -10.54
C ASP A 472 -3.53 -18.39 -10.91
N THR A 473 -3.58 -18.95 -12.12
CA THR A 473 -2.56 -19.88 -12.61
C THR A 473 -1.22 -19.22 -12.94
N VAL A 474 -1.19 -17.89 -13.06
CA VAL A 474 0.04 -17.12 -13.33
C VAL A 474 0.78 -16.82 -12.03
N CYS A 475 0.07 -16.40 -10.97
CA CYS A 475 0.73 -15.91 -9.77
C CYS A 475 -0.02 -16.16 -8.44
N GLY A 476 -1.07 -16.97 -8.40
CA GLY A 476 -1.90 -17.16 -7.19
C GLY A 476 -1.11 -17.55 -5.95
N SER A 477 -0.22 -18.56 -6.04
CA SER A 477 0.60 -18.99 -4.91
C SER A 477 1.68 -17.94 -4.53
N LEU A 478 2.26 -17.25 -5.52
CA LEU A 478 3.23 -16.18 -5.32
C LEU A 478 2.56 -14.99 -4.63
N MET A 479 1.36 -14.60 -5.07
CA MET A 479 0.58 -13.54 -4.44
C MET A 479 0.19 -13.91 -3.01
N ALA A 480 -0.19 -15.15 -2.72
CA ALA A 480 -0.48 -15.59 -1.36
C ALA A 480 0.71 -15.39 -0.42
N ARG A 481 1.94 -15.75 -0.85
CA ARG A 481 3.17 -15.49 -0.07
C ARG A 481 3.46 -14.00 0.10
N SER A 482 3.21 -13.21 -0.95
CA SER A 482 3.36 -11.75 -0.89
C SER A 482 2.39 -11.13 0.14
N LYS A 483 1.13 -11.58 0.17
CA LYS A 483 0.16 -11.10 1.17
C LYS A 483 0.56 -11.52 2.58
N ALA A 484 1.06 -12.75 2.76
CA ALA A 484 1.53 -13.22 4.07
C ALA A 484 2.58 -12.28 4.68
N ILE A 485 3.61 -11.87 3.91
CA ILE A 485 4.72 -11.05 4.42
C ILE A 485 4.38 -9.55 4.49
N SER A 486 3.29 -9.10 3.87
CA SER A 486 2.92 -7.67 3.82
C SER A 486 2.64 -7.07 5.20
N GLY A 487 2.04 -7.85 6.09
CA GLY A 487 1.51 -7.42 7.37
C GLY A 487 0.20 -6.63 7.30
N GLY A 488 -0.29 -6.32 6.11
CA GLY A 488 -1.59 -5.70 5.87
C GLY A 488 -2.74 -6.71 5.88
N PRO A 489 -3.98 -6.28 5.58
CA PRO A 489 -5.12 -7.16 5.39
C PRO A 489 -4.87 -8.18 4.27
N VAL A 490 -5.44 -9.37 4.41
CA VAL A 490 -5.40 -10.41 3.37
C VAL A 490 -6.83 -10.79 2.98
N TYR A 491 -7.16 -10.63 1.72
CA TYR A 491 -8.50 -10.91 1.22
C TYR A 491 -8.48 -11.46 -0.21
N LEU A 492 -9.32 -12.45 -0.42
CA LEU A 492 -9.53 -13.12 -1.70
C LEU A 492 -10.49 -12.30 -2.57
N SER A 493 -10.48 -12.57 -3.87
CA SER A 493 -11.52 -12.08 -4.79
C SER A 493 -11.85 -13.10 -5.88
N ASP A 494 -11.49 -14.37 -5.68
CA ASP A 494 -11.90 -15.49 -6.52
C ASP A 494 -13.41 -15.71 -6.42
N SER A 495 -14.01 -16.37 -7.42
CA SER A 495 -15.25 -17.11 -7.18
C SER A 495 -15.04 -18.09 -6.02
N PRO A 496 -15.90 -18.10 -5.00
CA PRO A 496 -15.71 -19.01 -3.87
C PRO A 496 -15.68 -20.50 -4.25
N SER A 497 -16.28 -20.86 -5.39
CA SER A 497 -16.23 -22.22 -5.95
C SER A 497 -14.87 -22.59 -6.56
N GLU A 498 -13.98 -21.60 -6.79
CA GLU A 498 -12.65 -21.76 -7.40
C GLU A 498 -11.52 -21.65 -6.37
N PHE A 499 -11.81 -21.55 -5.08
CA PHE A 499 -10.81 -21.43 -4.03
C PHE A 499 -9.80 -22.58 -4.06
N ILE A 500 -8.53 -22.24 -4.13
CA ILE A 500 -7.41 -23.21 -4.03
C ILE A 500 -6.92 -23.24 -2.59
N ALA A 501 -7.38 -24.25 -1.84
CA ALA A 501 -7.08 -24.39 -0.42
C ALA A 501 -5.57 -24.38 -0.10
N ASP A 502 -4.75 -24.96 -0.98
CA ASP A 502 -3.29 -25.04 -0.80
C ASP A 502 -2.61 -23.66 -0.88
N ASN A 503 -3.21 -22.69 -1.54
CA ASN A 503 -2.74 -21.30 -1.55
C ASN A 503 -3.29 -20.48 -0.37
N ILE A 504 -4.43 -20.88 0.21
CA ILE A 504 -5.14 -20.11 1.24
C ILE A 504 -4.78 -20.57 2.65
N ARG A 505 -4.83 -21.89 2.92
CA ARG A 505 -4.60 -22.46 4.26
C ARG A 505 -3.24 -22.12 4.87
N PRO A 506 -2.15 -21.95 4.09
CA PRO A 506 -0.87 -21.52 4.65
C PRO A 506 -0.87 -20.10 5.22
N LEU A 507 -1.86 -19.25 4.90
CA LEU A 507 -1.98 -17.87 5.39
C LEU A 507 -2.53 -17.80 6.82
N ILE A 508 -3.35 -18.78 7.24
CA ILE A 508 -4.28 -18.67 8.36
C ILE A 508 -4.20 -19.85 9.32
N ASP A 509 -4.68 -19.65 10.54
CA ASP A 509 -5.01 -20.73 11.47
C ASP A 509 -6.40 -21.34 11.17
N GLU A 510 -6.84 -22.27 12.01
CA GLU A 510 -8.14 -22.95 11.88
C GLU A 510 -9.34 -22.01 12.08
N THR A 511 -9.12 -20.86 12.71
CA THR A 511 -10.16 -19.84 12.94
C THR A 511 -10.26 -18.81 11.82
N GLY A 512 -9.33 -18.83 10.87
CA GLY A 512 -9.21 -17.83 9.81
C GLY A 512 -8.33 -16.64 10.20
N LYS A 513 -7.66 -16.66 11.35
CA LYS A 513 -6.74 -15.63 11.77
C LYS A 513 -5.44 -15.72 10.98
N ILE A 514 -4.96 -14.59 10.50
CA ILE A 514 -3.78 -14.47 9.65
C ILE A 514 -2.51 -14.51 10.50
N PHE A 515 -1.50 -15.24 10.06
CA PHE A 515 -0.15 -15.11 10.59
C PHE A 515 0.53 -13.88 9.98
N ARG A 516 0.91 -12.91 10.82
CA ARG A 516 1.46 -11.62 10.39
C ARG A 516 2.92 -11.47 10.78
N PRO A 517 3.74 -10.74 9.99
CA PRO A 517 5.06 -10.33 10.41
C PRO A 517 4.97 -9.25 11.50
N ALA A 518 6.06 -9.04 12.24
CA ALA A 518 6.12 -8.02 13.29
C ALA A 518 6.28 -6.57 12.74
N ALA A 519 6.69 -6.44 11.48
CA ALA A 519 6.69 -5.20 10.71
C ALA A 519 6.44 -5.53 9.24
N PRO A 520 5.89 -4.61 8.42
CA PRO A 520 5.63 -4.86 7.01
C PRO A 520 6.94 -5.13 6.24
N ALA A 521 6.85 -5.96 5.20
CA ALA A 521 7.99 -6.28 4.37
C ALA A 521 8.46 -5.07 3.54
N ILE A 522 9.78 -4.89 3.49
CA ILE A 522 10.47 -3.86 2.72
C ILE A 522 11.61 -4.47 1.90
N PRO A 523 12.08 -3.81 0.83
CA PRO A 523 13.20 -4.30 0.04
C PRO A 523 14.51 -4.34 0.84
N THR A 524 15.39 -5.30 0.51
CA THR A 524 16.76 -5.33 1.02
C THR A 524 17.58 -4.16 0.44
N PRO A 525 18.71 -3.76 1.04
CA PRO A 525 19.47 -2.58 0.60
C PRO A 525 19.85 -2.61 -0.89
N GLU A 526 20.28 -3.75 -1.40
CA GLU A 526 20.63 -3.93 -2.81
C GLU A 526 19.40 -3.88 -3.75
N SER A 527 18.21 -4.22 -3.24
CA SER A 527 16.96 -4.18 -4.01
C SER A 527 16.33 -2.79 -4.05
N ILE A 528 16.54 -1.96 -3.02
CA ILE A 528 15.97 -0.61 -2.96
C ILE A 528 16.36 0.22 -4.19
N LEU A 529 17.65 0.22 -4.57
CA LEU A 529 18.19 1.07 -5.63
C LEU A 529 18.37 0.32 -6.97
N THR A 530 17.63 -0.77 -7.15
CA THR A 530 17.69 -1.58 -8.38
C THR A 530 16.30 -1.69 -8.97
N ASN A 531 16.10 -1.27 -10.23
CA ASN A 531 14.83 -1.44 -10.91
C ASN A 531 14.59 -2.94 -11.21
N PRO A 532 13.70 -3.63 -10.47
CA PRO A 532 13.55 -5.07 -10.60
C PRO A 532 12.85 -5.48 -11.88
N LEU A 533 12.20 -4.55 -12.58
CA LEU A 533 11.46 -4.83 -13.81
C LEU A 533 12.40 -4.93 -15.03
N GLN A 534 13.61 -4.34 -14.96
CA GLN A 534 14.49 -4.19 -16.12
C GLN A 534 15.96 -4.53 -15.87
N SER A 535 16.37 -4.73 -14.61
CA SER A 535 17.81 -4.82 -14.27
C SER A 535 18.47 -6.17 -14.51
N GLY A 536 17.71 -7.23 -14.77
CA GLY A 536 18.25 -8.60 -14.80
C GLY A 536 18.64 -9.14 -13.42
N LYS A 537 18.24 -8.47 -12.32
CA LYS A 537 18.52 -8.88 -10.95
C LYS A 537 17.26 -9.37 -10.26
N ALA A 538 17.43 -10.23 -9.26
CA ALA A 538 16.34 -10.63 -8.38
C ALA A 538 15.96 -9.47 -7.45
N TYR A 539 14.68 -9.39 -7.11
CA TYR A 539 14.14 -8.45 -6.14
C TYR A 539 13.93 -9.16 -4.81
N ARG A 540 14.63 -8.71 -3.77
CA ARG A 540 14.61 -9.33 -2.45
C ARG A 540 13.90 -8.41 -1.46
N VAL A 541 12.99 -9.01 -0.68
CA VAL A 541 12.24 -8.30 0.37
C VAL A 541 12.32 -9.10 1.67
N PHE A 542 12.18 -8.43 2.79
CA PHE A 542 12.27 -9.07 4.10
C PHE A 542 11.29 -8.48 5.11
N ALA A 543 10.91 -9.29 6.10
CA ALA A 543 10.15 -8.86 7.27
C ALA A 543 10.56 -9.64 8.52
N PRO A 544 10.60 -9.01 9.70
CA PRO A 544 10.80 -9.72 10.96
C PRO A 544 9.57 -10.57 11.25
N THR A 545 9.78 -11.85 11.57
CA THR A 545 8.69 -12.82 11.73
C THR A 545 8.86 -13.61 13.02
N GLY A 546 7.76 -13.83 13.76
CA GLY A 546 7.79 -14.46 15.07
C GLY A 546 8.69 -13.72 16.06
N ASP A 547 9.12 -14.41 17.11
CA ASP A 547 9.92 -13.80 18.18
C ASP A 547 11.31 -13.36 17.68
N GLU A 548 11.96 -14.16 16.82
CA GLU A 548 13.36 -13.94 16.50
C GLU A 548 13.77 -14.19 15.04
N ALA A 549 12.89 -14.69 14.16
CA ALA A 549 13.25 -15.00 12.78
C ALA A 549 13.11 -13.79 11.84
N LEU A 550 13.77 -13.86 10.69
CA LEU A 550 13.60 -12.98 9.55
C LEU A 550 13.09 -13.80 8.37
N SER A 551 11.97 -13.39 7.78
CA SER A 551 11.50 -13.97 6.51
C SER A 551 12.03 -13.14 5.34
N VAL A 552 12.53 -13.82 4.30
CA VAL A 552 13.05 -13.21 3.08
C VAL A 552 12.36 -13.86 1.88
N ILE A 553 11.83 -13.06 0.97
CA ILE A 553 11.36 -13.56 -0.33
C ILE A 553 12.23 -12.99 -1.43
N CYS A 554 12.67 -13.86 -2.33
CA CYS A 554 13.41 -13.51 -3.52
C CYS A 554 12.50 -13.69 -4.74
N TYR A 555 12.31 -12.65 -5.54
CA TYR A 555 11.45 -12.65 -6.74
C TYR A 555 12.25 -12.46 -8.01
N ASN A 556 11.79 -13.05 -9.12
CA ASN A 556 12.14 -12.60 -10.46
C ASN A 556 10.99 -11.72 -11.01
N LEU A 557 11.13 -10.40 -10.94
CA LEU A 557 10.15 -9.44 -11.44
C LEU A 557 10.51 -8.86 -12.81
N ASN A 558 11.57 -9.36 -13.47
CA ASN A 558 11.99 -8.83 -14.77
C ASN A 558 10.92 -9.05 -15.83
N THR A 559 10.68 -8.01 -16.65
CA THR A 559 9.70 -8.06 -17.75
C THR A 559 10.32 -8.47 -19.08
N SER A 560 11.66 -8.35 -19.22
CA SER A 560 12.37 -8.74 -20.43
C SER A 560 12.58 -10.25 -20.51
N PRO A 561 12.28 -10.89 -21.66
CA PRO A 561 12.58 -12.31 -21.89
C PRO A 561 14.07 -12.66 -21.72
N ALA A 562 14.98 -11.71 -21.92
CA ALA A 562 16.42 -11.89 -21.71
C ALA A 562 16.78 -12.26 -20.26
N TYR A 563 15.91 -11.90 -19.30
CA TYR A 563 16.10 -12.14 -17.87
C TYR A 563 15.10 -13.17 -17.33
N ARG A 564 14.76 -14.17 -18.16
CA ARG A 564 13.88 -15.27 -17.74
C ARG A 564 14.48 -16.07 -16.58
N GLU A 565 15.80 -16.14 -16.49
CA GLU A 565 16.52 -16.74 -15.37
C GLU A 565 17.35 -15.67 -14.67
N VAL A 566 17.24 -15.60 -13.34
CA VAL A 566 18.08 -14.72 -12.51
C VAL A 566 18.61 -15.50 -11.33
N GLU A 567 19.81 -15.13 -10.88
CA GLU A 567 20.37 -15.63 -9.63
C GLU A 567 19.95 -14.73 -8.45
N SER A 568 19.75 -15.34 -7.31
CA SER A 568 19.54 -14.69 -6.04
C SER A 568 20.30 -15.43 -4.94
N PHE A 569 20.22 -14.95 -3.71
CA PHE A 569 20.91 -15.56 -2.58
C PHE A 569 20.20 -15.19 -1.27
N VAL A 570 20.53 -15.94 -0.20
CA VAL A 570 20.37 -15.52 1.20
C VAL A 570 21.70 -15.75 1.90
N LYS A 571 22.05 -14.87 2.84
CA LYS A 571 23.31 -14.90 3.58
C LYS A 571 23.10 -14.61 5.06
N GLN A 572 24.10 -14.93 5.89
CA GLN A 572 24.01 -14.76 7.33
C GLN A 572 23.76 -13.30 7.72
N GLU A 573 24.38 -12.34 7.03
CA GLU A 573 24.26 -10.91 7.31
C GLU A 573 22.84 -10.38 7.03
N ASP A 574 22.06 -11.05 6.19
CA ASP A 574 20.65 -10.66 5.96
C ASP A 574 19.85 -10.65 7.26
N TYR A 575 20.21 -11.50 8.24
CA TYR A 575 19.52 -11.56 9.53
C TYR A 575 19.60 -10.22 10.29
N LEU A 576 20.68 -9.45 10.12
CA LEU A 576 20.84 -8.13 10.76
C LEU A 576 19.83 -7.10 10.25
N LEU A 577 19.18 -7.34 9.11
CA LEU A 577 18.12 -6.48 8.59
C LEU A 577 16.91 -6.38 9.54
N ARG A 578 16.77 -7.27 10.53
CA ARG A 578 15.77 -7.12 11.60
C ARG A 578 15.91 -5.76 12.31
N GLU A 579 17.12 -5.28 12.55
CA GLU A 579 17.38 -4.03 13.27
C GLU A 579 16.81 -2.82 12.55
N SER A 580 16.81 -2.84 11.21
CA SER A 580 16.23 -1.76 10.40
C SER A 580 14.71 -1.60 10.57
N THR A 581 14.03 -2.60 11.13
CA THR A 581 12.60 -2.59 11.43
C THR A 581 12.28 -2.29 12.89
N GLY A 582 13.27 -1.89 13.68
CA GLY A 582 13.14 -1.64 15.13
C GLY A 582 13.04 -2.92 15.97
N LYS A 583 13.43 -4.09 15.42
CA LYS A 583 13.47 -5.37 16.12
C LYS A 583 14.92 -5.78 16.34
N SER A 584 15.25 -6.20 17.56
CA SER A 584 16.61 -6.65 17.89
C SER A 584 17.03 -7.85 17.05
N ALA A 585 18.27 -7.85 16.56
CA ALA A 585 18.93 -9.01 15.98
C ALA A 585 19.78 -9.77 16.99
N ASP A 586 19.86 -9.35 18.26
CA ASP A 586 20.67 -9.88 19.37
C ASP A 586 21.87 -10.73 18.93
N SER A 587 22.99 -10.03 18.77
CA SER A 587 24.36 -10.49 18.51
C SER A 587 24.70 -11.05 17.11
N SER A 588 25.73 -10.44 16.58
CA SER A 588 26.50 -10.83 15.38
C SER A 588 27.21 -12.21 15.50
N SER A 589 27.05 -12.94 16.60
CA SER A 589 27.78 -14.20 16.90
C SER A 589 26.91 -15.44 16.68
N ASP A 590 25.61 -15.33 16.44
CA ASP A 590 24.74 -16.49 16.23
C ASP A 590 24.93 -17.05 14.82
N ASN A 591 25.10 -18.37 14.71
CA ASN A 591 24.90 -19.04 13.43
C ASN A 591 23.44 -18.95 13.02
N ILE A 592 23.18 -18.74 11.74
CA ILE A 592 21.84 -18.61 11.20
C ILE A 592 21.46 -19.86 10.41
N LEU A 593 20.33 -20.43 10.72
CA LEU A 593 19.70 -21.48 9.93
C LEU A 593 18.81 -20.84 8.85
N ALA A 594 19.07 -21.11 7.58
CA ALA A 594 18.17 -20.76 6.48
C ALA A 594 17.25 -21.95 6.20
N PHE A 595 15.96 -21.77 6.38
CA PHE A 595 14.93 -22.73 6.02
C PHE A 595 14.24 -22.27 4.74
N ASN A 596 14.33 -23.09 3.68
CA ASN A 596 13.60 -22.85 2.43
C ASN A 596 12.20 -23.47 2.54
N TRP A 597 11.18 -22.62 2.45
CA TRP A 597 9.80 -23.05 2.67
C TRP A 597 9.30 -23.99 1.58
N GLU A 598 9.58 -23.72 0.29
CA GLU A 598 9.12 -24.56 -0.82
C GLU A 598 9.79 -25.95 -0.83
N LYS A 599 11.08 -26.00 -0.50
CA LYS A 599 11.87 -27.25 -0.50
C LYS A 599 11.81 -28.00 0.82
N GLN A 600 11.23 -27.40 1.86
CA GLN A 600 11.18 -27.94 3.22
C GLN A 600 12.56 -28.38 3.75
N SER A 601 13.61 -27.66 3.37
CA SER A 601 15.01 -27.97 3.67
C SER A 601 15.66 -26.84 4.46
N ALA A 602 16.58 -27.20 5.35
CA ALA A 602 17.32 -26.27 6.19
C ALA A 602 18.81 -26.42 6.00
N GLU A 603 19.54 -25.32 6.07
CA GLU A 603 21.00 -25.24 5.97
C GLU A 603 21.53 -24.19 6.94
N VAL A 604 22.61 -24.49 7.64
CA VAL A 604 23.30 -23.51 8.48
C VAL A 604 24.17 -22.63 7.58
N LEU A 605 23.93 -21.34 7.62
CA LEU A 605 24.71 -20.36 6.88
C LEU A 605 26.03 -20.09 7.61
N ASN A 606 27.14 -20.45 6.98
CA ASN A 606 28.48 -20.20 7.47
C ASN A 606 29.13 -19.22 6.50
N ALA A 607 29.23 -17.95 6.77
CA ALA A 607 29.92 -16.94 5.96
C ALA A 607 29.80 -17.08 4.41
N SER A 608 29.02 -18.06 3.91
CA SER A 608 28.75 -18.32 2.50
C SER A 608 27.33 -17.98 2.14
N GLU A 609 27.14 -17.50 0.90
CA GLU A 609 25.80 -17.22 0.36
C GLU A 609 25.12 -18.53 -0.05
N ARG A 610 23.85 -18.72 0.32
CA ARG A 610 22.99 -19.73 -0.26
C ARG A 610 22.43 -19.21 -1.57
N LYS A 611 23.04 -19.60 -2.69
CA LYS A 611 22.59 -19.24 -4.03
C LYS A 611 21.34 -19.98 -4.43
N ILE A 612 20.45 -19.29 -5.14
CA ILE A 612 19.22 -19.82 -5.72
C ILE A 612 19.05 -19.31 -7.14
N LYS A 613 18.38 -20.11 -7.96
CA LYS A 613 18.02 -19.78 -9.34
C LYS A 613 16.51 -19.61 -9.43
N LEU A 614 16.07 -18.50 -9.98
CA LEU A 614 14.66 -18.20 -10.20
C LEU A 614 14.41 -18.19 -11.72
N SER A 615 13.50 -19.05 -12.16
CA SER A 615 13.18 -19.22 -13.59
C SER A 615 11.76 -18.78 -13.88
N GLY A 616 11.58 -17.82 -14.78
CA GLY A 616 10.30 -17.19 -15.07
C GLY A 616 9.82 -16.31 -13.94
N PHE A 617 8.52 -16.02 -13.90
CA PHE A 617 7.89 -15.27 -12.83
C PHE A 617 7.69 -16.18 -11.62
N THR A 618 8.71 -16.28 -10.79
CA THR A 618 8.75 -17.15 -9.61
C THR A 618 9.35 -16.42 -8.41
N ASP A 619 9.16 -17.02 -7.25
CA ASP A 619 9.72 -16.57 -5.98
C ASP A 619 10.31 -17.74 -5.17
N SER A 620 11.02 -17.42 -4.11
CA SER A 620 11.45 -18.38 -3.10
C SER A 620 11.44 -17.74 -1.72
N LEU A 621 10.76 -18.39 -0.78
CA LEU A 621 10.59 -17.93 0.60
C LEU A 621 11.59 -18.64 1.52
N PHE A 622 12.34 -17.84 2.30
CA PHE A 622 13.26 -18.31 3.32
C PHE A 622 12.90 -17.76 4.70
N HIS A 623 13.14 -18.57 5.73
CA HIS A 623 13.17 -18.13 7.12
C HIS A 623 14.59 -18.23 7.64
N LEU A 624 15.15 -17.12 8.06
CA LEU A 624 16.45 -17.03 8.73
C LEU A 624 16.22 -17.07 10.24
N CYS A 625 16.55 -18.21 10.84
CA CYS A 625 16.32 -18.51 12.25
C CYS A 625 17.65 -18.56 12.99
N PRO A 626 17.85 -17.75 14.07
CA PRO A 626 19.10 -17.80 14.83
C PRO A 626 19.22 -19.12 15.60
N ILE A 627 20.44 -19.69 15.59
CA ILE A 627 20.75 -20.90 16.36
C ILE A 627 21.22 -20.47 17.74
N ARG A 628 20.39 -20.64 18.76
CA ARG A 628 20.67 -20.24 20.14
C ARG A 628 20.59 -21.40 21.08
N LYS A 629 21.65 -21.61 21.90
CA LYS A 629 21.76 -22.77 22.81
C LYS A 629 21.55 -24.13 22.10
N GLY A 630 21.99 -24.19 20.82
CA GLY A 630 21.86 -25.35 19.97
C GLY A 630 20.44 -25.64 19.47
N TRP A 631 19.56 -24.62 19.41
CA TRP A 631 18.21 -24.69 18.84
C TRP A 631 17.96 -23.57 17.84
N ALA A 632 17.30 -23.89 16.72
CA ALA A 632 16.62 -22.91 15.88
C ALA A 632 15.16 -23.30 15.74
N VAL A 633 14.25 -22.34 15.91
CA VAL A 633 12.80 -22.55 15.86
C VAL A 633 12.27 -22.06 14.52
N ILE A 634 11.75 -22.97 13.70
CA ILE A 634 11.20 -22.67 12.38
C ILE A 634 9.70 -22.42 12.48
N GLY A 635 8.95 -23.25 13.25
CA GLY A 635 7.50 -23.16 13.36
C GLY A 635 6.77 -24.23 12.55
N ILE A 636 5.48 -24.01 12.30
CA ILE A 636 4.62 -24.94 11.56
C ILE A 636 4.91 -24.85 10.07
N GLN A 637 5.43 -25.92 9.49
CA GLN A 637 5.96 -25.95 8.11
C GLN A 637 4.92 -25.67 7.03
N GLU A 638 3.65 -25.97 7.29
CA GLU A 638 2.55 -25.77 6.35
C GLU A 638 2.13 -24.31 6.24
N LYS A 639 2.65 -23.41 7.08
CA LYS A 639 2.32 -21.98 7.07
C LYS A 639 3.39 -21.16 6.38
N TYR A 640 2.98 -20.15 5.54
CA TYR A 640 3.94 -19.29 4.84
C TYR A 640 4.84 -18.56 5.84
N LEU A 641 4.30 -18.04 6.92
CA LEU A 641 5.08 -17.43 7.99
C LEU A 641 5.25 -18.41 9.15
N SER A 642 5.92 -19.56 8.89
CA SER A 642 6.17 -20.60 9.89
C SER A 642 6.62 -20.04 11.25
N PRO A 643 7.58 -19.07 11.34
CA PRO A 643 8.01 -18.56 12.64
C PRO A 643 6.95 -17.78 13.42
N ALA A 644 5.92 -17.25 12.75
CA ALA A 644 4.82 -16.54 13.42
C ALA A 644 3.81 -17.49 14.09
N THR A 645 3.95 -18.79 13.88
CA THR A 645 3.04 -19.82 14.44
C THR A 645 3.42 -20.28 15.83
N VAL A 646 4.54 -19.80 16.38
CA VAL A 646 5.06 -20.23 17.68
C VAL A 646 5.60 -19.04 18.48
N GLN A 647 5.44 -19.12 19.80
CA GLN A 647 6.10 -18.25 20.77
C GLN A 647 7.11 -19.04 21.57
N ILE A 648 8.30 -18.49 21.79
CA ILE A 648 9.37 -19.14 22.56
C ILE A 648 9.23 -18.75 24.04
N LEU A 649 8.68 -19.65 24.86
CA LEU A 649 8.47 -19.39 26.28
C LEU A 649 9.77 -19.60 27.11
N LYS A 650 10.57 -20.61 26.75
CA LYS A 650 11.84 -20.91 27.45
C LYS A 650 12.76 -21.70 26.55
N ARG A 651 14.07 -21.37 26.60
CA ARG A 651 15.14 -22.10 25.90
C ARG A 651 16.32 -22.32 26.82
N THR A 652 16.74 -23.58 26.96
CA THR A 652 18.00 -23.99 27.59
C THR A 652 18.80 -24.84 26.61
N THR A 653 19.99 -25.31 26.97
CA THR A 653 20.76 -26.26 26.15
C THR A 653 20.01 -27.55 25.87
N ASP A 654 19.26 -28.05 26.86
CA ASP A 654 18.65 -29.39 26.82
C ASP A 654 17.15 -29.37 26.60
N LYS A 655 16.52 -28.19 26.68
CA LYS A 655 15.06 -28.06 26.70
C LYS A 655 14.57 -26.80 26.00
N LEU A 656 13.54 -26.96 25.17
CA LEU A 656 12.79 -25.90 24.50
C LEU A 656 11.32 -26.00 24.90
N ILE A 657 10.73 -24.89 25.35
CA ILE A 657 9.30 -24.76 25.64
C ILE A 657 8.72 -23.72 24.69
N LEU A 658 7.72 -24.13 23.93
CA LEU A 658 7.02 -23.30 22.97
C LEU A 658 5.52 -23.23 23.30
N ASP A 659 4.89 -22.12 22.93
CA ASP A 659 3.44 -22.05 22.72
C ASP A 659 3.18 -22.08 21.20
N VAL A 660 2.45 -23.08 20.74
CA VAL A 660 2.17 -23.33 19.32
C VAL A 660 0.75 -22.91 19.02
N HIS A 661 0.55 -22.06 18.01
CA HIS A 661 -0.71 -21.35 17.78
C HIS A 661 -1.69 -22.09 16.86
N CYS A 662 -1.26 -23.12 16.13
CA CYS A 662 -2.12 -23.91 15.24
C CYS A 662 -1.66 -25.36 15.13
N THR A 663 -2.48 -26.22 14.54
CA THR A 663 -2.14 -27.62 14.23
C THR A 663 -1.21 -27.70 13.01
N GLY A 664 -0.51 -28.85 12.85
CA GLY A 664 0.39 -29.09 11.73
C GLY A 664 1.68 -29.77 12.14
N THR A 665 2.73 -29.64 11.36
CA THR A 665 4.05 -30.19 11.61
C THR A 665 5.02 -29.13 12.06
N LEU A 666 5.36 -29.11 13.33
CA LEU A 666 6.37 -28.21 13.89
C LEU A 666 7.76 -28.64 13.43
N ARG A 667 8.49 -27.69 12.85
CA ARG A 667 9.90 -27.86 12.46
C ARG A 667 10.79 -27.11 13.43
N ILE A 668 11.77 -27.81 13.96
CA ILE A 668 12.86 -27.26 14.76
C ILE A 668 14.18 -27.88 14.33
N TRP A 669 15.25 -27.11 14.43
CA TRP A 669 16.58 -27.62 14.26
C TRP A 669 17.24 -27.71 15.64
N ALA A 670 17.96 -28.82 15.89
CA ALA A 670 18.66 -29.09 17.12
C ALA A 670 20.09 -29.52 16.84
N ASP A 671 21.05 -28.97 17.60
CA ASP A 671 22.41 -29.48 17.68
C ASP A 671 22.61 -30.12 19.08
N SER A 672 22.81 -31.44 19.08
CA SER A 672 23.06 -32.22 20.28
C SER A 672 24.46 -32.80 20.21
N HIS A 673 25.44 -32.12 20.86
CA HIS A 673 26.84 -32.56 20.93
C HIS A 673 27.47 -32.81 19.54
N GLY A 674 27.19 -31.90 18.57
CA GLY A 674 27.71 -31.96 17.21
C GLY A 674 26.86 -32.82 16.25
N LYS A 675 25.82 -33.48 16.75
CA LYS A 675 24.81 -34.12 15.88
C LYS A 675 23.70 -33.14 15.56
N GLN A 676 23.72 -32.65 14.34
CA GLN A 676 22.72 -31.69 13.80
C GLN A 676 21.52 -32.44 13.22
N GLU A 677 20.32 -32.05 13.61
CA GLU A 677 19.09 -32.71 13.20
C GLU A 677 17.95 -31.72 12.96
N LEU A 678 17.29 -31.80 11.81
CA LEU A 678 16.04 -31.11 11.53
C LEU A 678 14.86 -32.03 11.94
N ARG A 679 14.22 -31.73 13.08
CA ARG A 679 13.12 -32.50 13.64
C ARG A 679 11.77 -32.07 13.11
N SER A 680 10.86 -33.06 12.96
CA SER A 680 9.46 -32.89 12.60
C SER A 680 8.60 -33.42 13.74
N ILE A 681 7.78 -32.58 14.34
CA ILE A 681 6.95 -32.93 15.50
C ILE A 681 5.47 -32.67 15.13
N PRO A 682 4.61 -33.70 15.09
CA PRO A 682 3.20 -33.49 14.76
C PRO A 682 2.49 -32.79 15.94
N ILE A 683 1.83 -31.68 15.64
CA ILE A 683 1.02 -30.90 16.57
C ILE A 683 -0.45 -31.15 16.28
N LYS A 684 -1.12 -31.88 17.13
CA LYS A 684 -2.54 -32.24 17.00
C LYS A 684 -3.47 -31.18 17.61
N LYS A 685 -2.94 -30.34 18.50
CA LYS A 685 -3.69 -29.25 19.16
C LYS A 685 -2.75 -28.12 19.49
N ALA A 686 -3.21 -26.89 19.24
CA ALA A 686 -2.52 -25.67 19.65
C ALA A 686 -2.31 -25.62 21.17
N GLY A 687 -1.22 -25.01 21.63
CA GLY A 687 -0.89 -24.82 23.02
C GLY A 687 0.57 -25.09 23.37
N ARG A 688 0.85 -25.14 24.67
CA ARG A 688 2.19 -25.29 25.22
C ARG A 688 2.75 -26.69 25.02
N ILE A 689 3.96 -26.77 24.49
CA ILE A 689 4.72 -28.02 24.33
C ILE A 689 6.12 -27.92 24.94
N GLU A 690 6.66 -29.03 25.35
CA GLU A 690 8.03 -29.17 25.85
C GLU A 690 8.78 -30.18 24.98
N ILE A 691 9.97 -29.77 24.51
CA ILE A 691 10.84 -30.56 23.64
C ILE A 691 12.19 -30.70 24.35
N LYS A 692 12.70 -31.94 24.45
CA LYS A 692 14.01 -32.27 24.96
C LYS A 692 14.96 -32.64 23.82
N LYS A 693 16.26 -32.39 24.02
CA LYS A 693 17.31 -32.81 23.06
C LYS A 693 17.42 -34.34 23.00
#